data_638bb16916f8b3b65802fac26e430d3a
#
_entry.id   638bb16916f8b3b65802fac26e430d3a
#
_cell.length_a   1.000
_cell.length_b   1.000
_cell.length_c   1.000
_cell.angle_alpha   90.00
_cell.angle_beta   90.00
_cell.angle_gamma   90.00
#
_symmetry.space_group_name_H-M   'P 1'
#
loop_
_entity.id
_entity.type
_entity.pdbx_description
1 polymer ?
#
loop_
_entity_poly.entity_id
_entity_poly.type
_entity_poly.pdbx_seq_one_letter_code
_entity_poly.pdbx_strand_id
1 'polypeptide(L)'
;TPEVAFSPNGQHMAWSSFQPNRLRRAIAFHDLGTGATQPLTFGDRDEHAPCFVDGGRQLAFVASHAFAPVYAGGASDSTWIYPDRETLMLTTLTSDHPPLTAPELDRESWEAHAGELDPTGIWEGTLTGMLGAGLSEDEGPLELQLWRDENGNLTGTMRNPMQTVALPQVEFDASTGHMRTSYGFRDIEIVVQGKLAEGQLSGEWEVTGMGIGGHWSTIEQGQSAQLQDQHPAAGIWNLTLQGLSAIGLPTDEAPIALEVTAEGSKLEASFMAMGQEARVKNLSYEDGILEGTAMAPGMEIQLEASLFGDEAAGIWIIPELAEGEFFGSRAPQSEDDPVELESMVNDDLVVGTDEMVLDLEGVLVRARHLNVPAGNISMLVEAGDHIHLVWSTVVEPEQPPLHVTIDPYDMDAEANFHGPALLLDPLADGSGLLRTTPEGWDLFDAMSMQEEPVLVEGLFLDLEPREAWRQMIIDAWRLFRDTFYVENMHAVDWDAALDEALIMLDDCGDREDVARVIREMIAELNVGHAYYLSGGWGMFDRGAQEPPRDAVGFLGVDWVYEQDHWTVEKVVRPEPGFQAQHHPLEDAGVRVQAGDRLLAVNGRPLGSDRSPWAALVGTVGFGIEATFEREGNTFDILVTPIGSESELRHAAWIDTNRKKVHEATDGRVGYIYVRNTGIEGQTDLISQFFAEMHREALIIDERWNGGGQIPTRFIELLNRQPVSWWARRHGDDWRSPSDGHFGPKCMLINGLAGSGGDMFPWLFRRADLGPLIGTRTWGGLVGITGGPALLDGAAVAVPTFGIYEADGTWAVEGHGVAPDIEVIDDPVALWNGQDLQLEAGINAMMEALRNNPPRNPPRPIAPDRSGSGAAPEDQ
;
A
#
# COMPACT_ATOMS: atom_id res chain seq x y z
N THR A 1 -14.99 14.25 -9.78
CA THR A 1 -15.78 15.18 -8.94
C THR A 1 -14.80 16.08 -8.22
N PRO A 2 -15.03 17.40 -8.13
CA PRO A 2 -14.17 18.24 -7.29
C PRO A 2 -14.35 17.79 -5.83
N GLU A 3 -13.22 17.52 -5.18
CA GLU A 3 -13.19 17.24 -3.75
C GLU A 3 -13.42 18.57 -3.02
N VAL A 4 -14.44 18.62 -2.19
CA VAL A 4 -14.91 19.86 -1.53
C VAL A 4 -14.99 19.60 -0.03
N ALA A 5 -14.39 20.47 0.76
CA ALA A 5 -14.51 20.49 2.20
C ALA A 5 -15.15 21.80 2.67
N PHE A 6 -16.00 21.73 3.69
CA PHE A 6 -16.55 22.89 4.38
C PHE A 6 -15.91 23.03 5.75
N SER A 7 -15.65 24.27 6.15
CA SER A 7 -15.20 24.54 7.53
C SER A 7 -16.32 24.16 8.53
N PRO A 8 -15.96 23.73 9.76
CA PRO A 8 -16.94 23.34 10.77
C PRO A 8 -17.96 24.42 11.10
N ASN A 9 -17.59 25.69 11.01
CA ASN A 9 -18.49 26.83 11.22
C ASN A 9 -19.36 27.16 9.99
N GLY A 10 -19.22 26.44 8.87
CA GLY A 10 -19.97 26.66 7.62
C GLY A 10 -19.70 27.99 6.91
N GLN A 11 -18.63 28.72 7.27
CA GLN A 11 -18.33 30.05 6.67
C GLN A 11 -17.38 29.93 5.49
N HIS A 12 -16.61 28.87 5.37
CA HIS A 12 -15.59 28.69 4.36
C HIS A 12 -15.70 27.35 3.64
N MET A 13 -15.20 27.34 2.43
CA MET A 13 -15.13 26.14 1.60
C MET A 13 -13.76 26.04 0.94
N ALA A 14 -13.18 24.86 0.91
CA ALA A 14 -11.98 24.57 0.15
C ALA A 14 -12.28 23.43 -0.84
N TRP A 15 -11.72 23.51 -2.06
CA TRP A 15 -11.88 22.44 -3.05
C TRP A 15 -10.65 22.32 -3.94
N SER A 16 -10.45 21.14 -4.49
CA SER A 16 -9.43 20.90 -5.51
C SER A 16 -10.01 21.03 -6.92
N SER A 17 -9.27 21.61 -7.84
CA SER A 17 -9.65 21.68 -9.25
C SER A 17 -8.42 21.65 -10.16
N PHE A 18 -8.57 21.09 -11.36
CA PHE A 18 -7.51 21.13 -12.35
C PHE A 18 -7.22 22.55 -12.81
N GLN A 19 -5.95 22.91 -12.86
CA GLN A 19 -5.52 24.19 -13.37
C GLN A 19 -5.63 24.24 -14.89
N PRO A 20 -6.01 25.39 -15.48
CA PRO A 20 -6.04 25.56 -16.93
C PRO A 20 -4.70 25.18 -17.56
N ASN A 21 -4.74 24.30 -18.56
CA ASN A 21 -3.56 23.81 -19.30
C ASN A 21 -2.53 23.01 -18.46
N ARG A 22 -2.92 22.50 -17.27
CA ARG A 22 -2.10 21.62 -16.43
C ARG A 22 -2.89 20.38 -16.04
N LEU A 23 -2.23 19.23 -16.02
CA LEU A 23 -2.78 17.97 -15.48
C LEU A 23 -2.59 17.86 -13.95
N ARG A 24 -2.60 18.99 -13.28
CA ARG A 24 -2.38 19.09 -11.83
C ARG A 24 -3.50 19.90 -11.20
N ARG A 25 -3.93 19.42 -10.04
CA ARG A 25 -4.94 20.10 -9.23
C ARG A 25 -4.27 21.17 -8.35
N ALA A 26 -5.04 22.16 -7.99
CA ALA A 26 -4.70 23.16 -6.97
C ALA A 26 -5.91 23.34 -6.05
N ILE A 27 -5.67 23.76 -4.82
CA ILE A 27 -6.72 24.02 -3.84
C ILE A 27 -7.10 25.50 -3.92
N ALA A 28 -8.40 25.72 -4.06
CA ALA A 28 -9.00 27.06 -3.95
C ALA A 28 -9.76 27.17 -2.63
N PHE A 29 -9.81 28.36 -2.09
CA PHE A 29 -10.50 28.72 -0.87
C PHE A 29 -11.57 29.77 -1.15
N HIS A 30 -12.75 29.59 -0.56
CA HIS A 30 -13.90 30.48 -0.76
C HIS A 30 -14.52 30.87 0.58
N ASP A 31 -14.69 32.15 0.77
CA ASP A 31 -15.42 32.72 1.88
C ASP A 31 -16.90 32.87 1.49
N LEU A 32 -17.75 32.09 2.12
CA LEU A 32 -19.19 32.04 1.84
C LEU A 32 -19.91 33.33 2.29
N GLY A 33 -19.37 34.07 3.24
CA GLY A 33 -19.94 35.32 3.74
C GLY A 33 -19.69 36.49 2.80
N THR A 34 -18.50 36.60 2.25
CA THR A 34 -18.10 37.67 1.33
C THR A 34 -18.25 37.31 -0.13
N GLY A 35 -18.37 36.01 -0.46
CA GLY A 35 -18.34 35.49 -1.82
C GLY A 35 -16.98 35.57 -2.50
N ALA A 36 -15.90 35.85 -1.76
CA ALA A 36 -14.55 35.95 -2.30
C ALA A 36 -13.92 34.56 -2.49
N THR A 37 -13.33 34.34 -3.67
CA THR A 37 -12.55 33.11 -3.97
C THR A 37 -11.11 33.49 -4.25
N GLN A 38 -10.18 32.75 -3.68
CA GLN A 38 -8.75 32.90 -3.95
C GLN A 38 -8.04 31.54 -4.02
N PRO A 39 -6.96 31.42 -4.80
CA PRO A 39 -6.16 30.21 -4.80
C PRO A 39 -5.41 30.11 -3.46
N LEU A 40 -5.47 28.93 -2.86
CA LEU A 40 -4.65 28.59 -1.68
C LEU A 40 -3.33 27.97 -2.10
N THR A 41 -3.35 27.14 -3.14
CA THR A 41 -2.16 26.55 -3.76
C THR A 41 -2.13 26.89 -5.25
N PHE A 42 -0.99 26.64 -5.91
CA PHE A 42 -0.80 27.07 -7.30
C PHE A 42 -0.70 25.91 -8.31
N GLY A 43 -0.93 24.66 -7.87
CA GLY A 43 -0.84 23.48 -8.71
C GLY A 43 0.58 23.18 -9.19
N ASP A 44 1.59 23.60 -8.48
CA ASP A 44 2.99 23.25 -8.77
C ASP A 44 3.25 21.77 -8.49
N ARG A 45 2.41 21.20 -7.61
CA ARG A 45 2.44 19.80 -7.22
C ARG A 45 1.06 19.26 -7.18
N ASP A 46 0.52 18.45 -7.75
CA ASP A 46 -0.86 17.97 -7.71
C ASP A 46 -1.42 17.97 -6.28
N GLU A 47 -2.09 19.07 -5.88
CA GLU A 47 -2.67 19.26 -4.55
C GLU A 47 -4.16 18.96 -4.57
N HIS A 48 -4.62 18.11 -3.62
CA HIS A 48 -6.01 17.66 -3.58
C HIS A 48 -6.48 17.21 -2.19
N ALA A 49 -7.71 16.71 -2.09
CA ALA A 49 -8.34 16.23 -0.86
C ALA A 49 -8.19 17.20 0.33
N PRO A 50 -8.64 18.48 0.20
CA PRO A 50 -8.60 19.40 1.33
C PRO A 50 -9.50 18.91 2.46
N CYS A 51 -9.02 19.05 3.71
CA CYS A 51 -9.78 18.73 4.92
C CYS A 51 -9.51 19.79 5.97
N PHE A 52 -10.56 20.47 6.49
CA PHE A 52 -10.39 21.39 7.62
C PHE A 52 -10.16 20.58 8.89
N VAL A 53 -9.22 21.02 9.71
CA VAL A 53 -8.86 20.44 11.00
C VAL A 53 -8.75 21.52 12.06
N ASP A 54 -8.74 21.15 13.34
CA ASP A 54 -8.67 22.07 14.48
C ASP A 54 -9.78 23.14 14.42
N GLY A 55 -11.03 22.71 14.32
CA GLY A 55 -12.14 23.65 14.25
C GLY A 55 -12.09 24.61 13.06
N GLY A 56 -11.35 24.29 12.00
CA GLY A 56 -11.18 25.11 10.81
C GLY A 56 -10.00 26.07 10.84
N ARG A 57 -9.17 26.02 11.87
CA ARG A 57 -7.95 26.86 11.97
C ARG A 57 -6.80 26.38 11.11
N GLN A 58 -6.85 25.11 10.73
CA GLN A 58 -5.85 24.46 9.90
C GLN A 58 -6.49 23.78 8.70
N LEU A 59 -5.72 23.49 7.69
CA LEU A 59 -6.11 22.73 6.52
C LEU A 59 -5.10 21.61 6.27
N ALA A 60 -5.57 20.36 6.30
CA ALA A 60 -4.84 19.22 5.79
C ALA A 60 -5.14 19.04 4.30
N PHE A 61 -4.18 18.57 3.53
CA PHE A 61 -4.35 18.27 2.11
C PHE A 61 -3.26 17.30 1.63
N VAL A 62 -3.55 16.63 0.53
CA VAL A 62 -2.61 15.72 -0.13
C VAL A 62 -1.82 16.49 -1.18
N ALA A 63 -0.52 16.24 -1.28
CA ALA A 63 0.32 16.78 -2.32
C ALA A 63 1.33 15.76 -2.86
N SER A 64 1.57 15.79 -4.17
CA SER A 64 2.59 14.93 -4.81
C SER A 64 4.00 15.46 -4.53
N HIS A 65 4.44 15.28 -3.31
CA HIS A 65 5.70 15.81 -2.76
C HIS A 65 6.79 14.77 -2.60
N ALA A 66 6.40 13.50 -2.41
CA ALA A 66 7.37 12.46 -2.16
C ALA A 66 8.20 12.19 -3.41
N PHE A 67 9.48 12.04 -3.18
CA PHE A 67 10.43 11.55 -4.15
C PHE A 67 10.85 10.15 -3.72
N ALA A 68 9.93 9.20 -3.85
CA ALA A 68 10.19 7.78 -3.59
C ALA A 68 10.17 7.03 -4.92
N PRO A 69 11.24 7.10 -5.72
CA PRO A 69 11.29 6.40 -6.98
C PRO A 69 11.43 4.91 -6.72
N VAL A 70 10.53 4.11 -7.27
CA VAL A 70 10.75 2.69 -7.40
C VAL A 70 11.70 2.46 -8.57
N TYR A 71 12.84 1.88 -8.26
CA TYR A 71 13.87 1.58 -9.23
C TYR A 71 13.52 0.33 -10.03
N ALA A 72 13.19 0.51 -11.28
CA ALA A 72 12.94 -0.62 -12.17
C ALA A 72 14.21 -0.94 -12.99
N GLY A 73 15.10 -1.74 -12.41
CA GLY A 73 16.24 -2.35 -13.14
C GLY A 73 17.61 -1.69 -12.95
N GLY A 74 18.61 -2.48 -13.04
CA GLY A 74 20.04 -2.38 -12.75
C GLY A 74 20.81 -1.07 -12.98
N ALA A 75 21.89 -0.98 -12.29
CA ALA A 75 22.82 0.12 -12.06
C ALA A 75 23.00 1.13 -13.20
N SER A 76 22.83 2.39 -12.90
CA SER A 76 23.15 3.62 -13.62
C SER A 76 22.15 4.11 -14.67
N ASP A 77 21.53 5.23 -14.40
CA ASP A 77 20.69 6.05 -15.29
C ASP A 77 19.36 5.47 -15.77
N SER A 78 18.71 4.71 -14.95
CA SER A 78 17.47 4.06 -15.25
C SER A 78 16.27 4.96 -15.17
N THR A 79 15.22 4.52 -15.81
CA THR A 79 13.91 5.12 -15.78
C THR A 79 13.30 4.97 -14.39
N TRP A 80 13.13 6.07 -13.69
CA TRP A 80 12.47 6.11 -12.42
C TRP A 80 10.95 6.04 -12.61
N ILE A 81 10.29 5.10 -11.96
CA ILE A 81 8.85 5.07 -11.77
C ILE A 81 8.59 5.73 -10.43
N TYR A 82 7.65 6.66 -10.38
CA TYR A 82 7.24 7.37 -9.16
C TYR A 82 5.78 6.98 -8.83
N PRO A 83 5.53 5.74 -8.36
CA PRO A 83 4.17 5.33 -8.07
C PRO A 83 3.64 6.08 -6.85
N ASP A 84 4.13 5.81 -5.70
CA ASP A 84 3.64 6.33 -4.43
C ASP A 84 4.33 7.67 -4.11
N ARG A 85 3.74 8.79 -4.53
CA ARG A 85 4.35 10.11 -4.39
C ARG A 85 3.53 11.11 -3.61
N GLU A 86 2.36 10.71 -3.16
CA GLU A 86 1.49 11.55 -2.37
C GLU A 86 1.90 11.52 -0.91
N THR A 87 1.88 12.68 -0.29
CA THR A 87 2.17 12.89 1.12
C THR A 87 1.11 13.79 1.73
N LEU A 88 0.88 13.61 3.01
CA LEU A 88 -0.04 14.46 3.76
C LEU A 88 0.63 15.75 4.17
N MET A 89 -0.02 16.87 3.90
CA MET A 89 0.40 18.22 4.25
C MET A 89 -0.58 18.83 5.24
N LEU A 90 -0.07 19.62 6.17
CA LEU A 90 -0.85 20.40 7.11
C LEU A 90 -0.39 21.85 7.08
N THR A 91 -1.31 22.81 7.09
CA THR A 91 -1.00 24.24 7.14
C THR A 91 -1.97 24.98 8.03
N THR A 92 -1.48 26.03 8.70
CA THR A 92 -2.31 26.95 9.49
C THR A 92 -2.98 27.99 8.60
N LEU A 93 -4.25 28.25 8.85
CA LEU A 93 -5.05 29.29 8.16
C LEU A 93 -5.15 30.60 8.93
N THR A 94 -4.71 30.65 10.19
CA THR A 94 -4.78 31.83 11.07
C THR A 94 -3.41 32.29 11.50
N SER A 95 -3.25 33.59 11.73
CA SER A 95 -1.95 34.20 12.14
C SER A 95 -1.68 34.14 13.64
N ASP A 96 -2.72 33.96 14.43
CA ASP A 96 -2.70 33.89 15.91
C ASP A 96 -2.42 32.47 16.43
N HIS A 97 -2.47 31.49 15.56
CA HIS A 97 -2.01 30.13 15.84
C HIS A 97 -0.58 30.00 15.30
N PRO A 98 0.43 29.98 16.17
CA PRO A 98 1.76 29.62 15.69
C PRO A 98 1.68 28.25 15.01
N PRO A 99 2.44 28.03 13.94
CA PRO A 99 2.56 26.67 13.41
C PRO A 99 2.94 25.79 14.59
N LEU A 100 2.26 24.64 14.75
CA LEU A 100 2.45 23.66 15.82
C LEU A 100 3.90 23.24 16.01
N THR A 101 4.73 23.58 15.04
CA THR A 101 6.16 23.54 15.11
C THR A 101 6.74 24.82 14.47
N ALA A 102 6.70 25.94 15.20
CA ALA A 102 7.85 26.83 14.99
C ALA A 102 9.06 25.94 15.26
N PRO A 103 10.06 25.83 14.34
CA PRO A 103 11.32 25.25 14.71
C PRO A 103 11.69 25.96 15.99
N GLU A 104 11.92 25.24 17.09
CA GLU A 104 12.60 25.83 18.23
C GLU A 104 13.82 26.41 17.60
N LEU A 105 13.77 27.72 17.43
CA LEU A 105 14.95 28.46 17.04
C LEU A 105 15.94 28.08 18.09
N ASP A 106 16.99 27.40 17.66
CA ASP A 106 18.18 27.12 18.42
C ASP A 106 18.55 28.45 19.09
N ARG A 107 17.87 28.71 20.22
CA ARG A 107 18.25 29.78 21.13
C ARG A 107 19.42 29.19 21.89
N GLU A 108 20.57 29.12 21.23
CA GLU A 108 21.82 29.16 21.93
C GLU A 108 21.76 30.44 22.77
N SER A 109 21.23 30.30 23.98
CA SER A 109 21.52 31.22 25.05
C SER A 109 22.97 30.94 25.40
N TRP A 110 23.86 31.77 24.86
CA TRP A 110 25.28 31.84 25.21
C TRP A 110 25.46 32.38 26.64
N GLU A 111 24.68 31.92 27.61
CA GLU A 111 24.98 32.05 29.01
C GLU A 111 25.37 30.66 29.51
N ALA A 112 26.66 30.46 29.59
CA ALA A 112 27.26 29.35 30.29
C ALA A 112 26.78 29.40 31.75
N HIS A 113 25.68 28.81 32.04
CA HIS A 113 25.32 28.32 33.38
C HIS A 113 26.12 27.05 33.58
N ALA A 114 27.23 27.18 34.32
CA ALA A 114 27.78 26.08 35.07
C ALA A 114 26.79 25.73 36.16
N GLY A 115 25.63 25.13 35.75
CA GLY A 115 24.64 24.51 36.62
C GLY A 115 25.08 23.09 36.95
N GLU A 116 24.79 22.65 38.18
CA GLU A 116 24.88 21.25 38.52
C GLU A 116 24.00 20.43 37.56
N LEU A 117 24.52 19.31 37.05
CA LEU A 117 23.79 18.42 36.18
C LEU A 117 22.58 17.85 36.93
N ASP A 118 21.42 17.84 36.35
CA ASP A 118 20.19 17.26 36.92
C ASP A 118 19.62 16.21 35.95
N PRO A 119 19.49 14.94 36.36
CA PRO A 119 19.01 13.87 35.50
C PRO A 119 17.47 13.71 35.56
N THR A 120 16.73 14.61 36.22
CA THR A 120 15.29 14.49 36.31
C THR A 120 14.63 14.75 34.95
N GLY A 121 13.70 13.87 34.53
CA GLY A 121 13.04 13.96 33.24
C GLY A 121 12.63 12.60 32.71
N ILE A 122 12.11 12.59 31.48
CA ILE A 122 11.79 11.36 30.72
C ILE A 122 12.90 11.17 29.70
N TRP A 123 13.45 9.98 29.67
CA TRP A 123 14.58 9.58 28.86
C TRP A 123 14.23 8.37 28.02
N GLU A 124 14.22 8.49 26.72
CA GLU A 124 13.91 7.40 25.80
C GLU A 124 15.13 6.98 24.98
N GLY A 125 15.24 5.69 24.69
CA GLY A 125 16.37 5.17 23.93
C GLY A 125 16.36 3.66 23.76
N THR A 126 17.54 3.06 23.72
CA THR A 126 17.70 1.64 23.44
C THR A 126 18.55 0.94 24.49
N LEU A 127 18.28 -0.35 24.64
CA LEU A 127 18.97 -1.29 25.52
C LEU A 127 19.47 -2.47 24.69
N THR A 128 20.74 -2.88 24.85
CA THR A 128 21.35 -4.02 24.16
C THR A 128 21.78 -5.11 25.14
N GLY A 129 22.16 -6.29 24.65
CA GLY A 129 22.58 -7.44 25.47
C GLY A 129 21.45 -8.37 25.88
N MET A 130 20.27 -8.20 25.30
CA MET A 130 19.04 -8.91 25.69
C MET A 130 19.02 -10.39 25.27
N LEU A 131 19.76 -10.79 24.23
CA LEU A 131 19.93 -12.21 23.87
C LEU A 131 20.53 -13.03 25.02
N GLY A 132 21.45 -12.44 25.79
CA GLY A 132 22.01 -13.05 26.98
C GLY A 132 20.98 -13.28 28.11
N ALA A 133 19.92 -12.50 28.12
CA ALA A 133 18.81 -12.62 29.05
C ALA A 133 17.66 -13.52 28.54
N GLY A 134 17.78 -14.09 27.33
CA GLY A 134 16.85 -15.09 26.79
C GLY A 134 15.76 -14.54 25.88
N LEU A 135 15.88 -13.29 25.42
CA LEU A 135 14.97 -12.70 24.44
C LEU A 135 15.35 -13.05 22.99
N SER A 136 14.43 -12.85 22.07
CA SER A 136 14.62 -13.17 20.65
C SER A 136 15.46 -12.13 19.88
N GLU A 137 15.57 -10.91 20.40
CA GLU A 137 16.32 -9.80 19.83
C GLU A 137 17.37 -9.29 20.83
N ASP A 138 18.48 -8.75 20.33
CA ASP A 138 19.56 -8.25 21.18
C ASP A 138 19.41 -6.79 21.59
N GLU A 139 18.56 -6.07 20.89
CA GLU A 139 18.27 -4.65 21.13
C GLU A 139 16.77 -4.43 21.29
N GLY A 140 16.37 -3.53 22.18
CA GLY A 140 14.98 -3.16 22.39
C GLY A 140 14.84 -1.79 23.01
N PRO A 141 13.62 -1.23 23.03
CA PRO A 141 13.35 0.10 23.55
C PRO A 141 13.61 0.17 25.05
N LEU A 142 14.05 1.35 25.51
CA LEU A 142 14.28 1.68 26.91
C LEU A 142 13.67 3.05 27.18
N GLU A 143 12.81 3.13 28.18
CA GLU A 143 12.31 4.38 28.77
C GLU A 143 12.75 4.46 30.22
N LEU A 144 13.24 5.64 30.62
CA LEU A 144 13.70 5.90 31.98
C LEU A 144 13.05 7.20 32.46
N GLN A 145 12.24 7.16 33.50
CA GLN A 145 11.70 8.35 34.14
C GLN A 145 12.37 8.59 35.49
N LEU A 146 12.90 9.78 35.68
CA LEU A 146 13.61 10.15 36.90
C LEU A 146 13.01 11.41 37.55
N TRP A 147 12.72 11.37 38.83
CA TRP A 147 12.20 12.51 39.61
C TRP A 147 12.74 12.52 41.02
N ARG A 148 12.52 13.63 41.75
CA ARG A 148 12.92 13.71 43.16
C ARG A 148 11.72 13.47 44.04
N ASP A 149 11.88 12.60 45.04
CA ASP A 149 10.86 12.36 46.09
C ASP A 149 10.70 13.58 47.03
N GLU A 150 9.73 13.51 47.95
CA GLU A 150 9.47 14.55 48.93
C GLU A 150 10.67 14.90 49.83
N ASN A 151 11.64 14.02 49.94
CA ASN A 151 12.87 14.20 50.72
C ASN A 151 14.04 14.69 49.85
N GLY A 152 13.82 14.89 48.55
CA GLY A 152 14.83 15.34 47.58
C GLY A 152 15.74 14.21 47.04
N ASN A 153 15.45 12.92 47.37
CA ASN A 153 16.19 11.80 46.81
C ASN A 153 15.75 11.56 45.36
N LEU A 154 16.70 11.18 44.51
CA LEU A 154 16.40 10.81 43.15
C LEU A 154 15.84 9.39 43.10
N THR A 155 14.70 9.25 42.44
CA THR A 155 13.99 7.98 42.28
C THR A 155 13.45 7.93 40.86
N GLY A 156 12.93 6.80 40.43
CA GLY A 156 12.40 6.72 39.07
C GLY A 156 11.80 5.38 38.72
N THR A 157 11.54 5.22 37.42
CA THR A 157 11.10 3.97 36.82
C THR A 157 11.89 3.71 35.56
N MET A 158 12.01 2.44 35.21
CA MET A 158 12.65 2.01 33.99
C MET A 158 11.77 0.97 33.29
N ARG A 159 11.45 1.22 32.04
CA ARG A 159 10.71 0.31 31.16
C ARG A 159 11.64 -0.27 30.12
N ASN A 160 11.62 -1.57 29.97
CA ASN A 160 12.35 -2.29 28.93
C ASN A 160 11.48 -3.45 28.38
N PRO A 161 11.87 -4.13 27.32
CA PRO A 161 11.06 -5.19 26.69
C PRO A 161 10.70 -6.38 27.60
N MET A 162 11.40 -6.54 28.71
CA MET A 162 11.14 -7.64 29.66
C MET A 162 10.17 -7.23 30.77
N GLN A 163 10.22 -5.96 31.20
CA GLN A 163 9.45 -5.52 32.36
C GLN A 163 9.54 -3.99 32.57
N THR A 164 8.64 -3.48 33.35
CA THR A 164 8.71 -2.15 33.94
C THR A 164 9.10 -2.31 35.41
N VAL A 165 10.10 -1.57 35.88
CA VAL A 165 10.61 -1.65 37.24
C VAL A 165 10.72 -0.30 37.89
N ALA A 166 10.41 -0.23 39.19
CA ALA A 166 10.69 0.93 40.01
C ALA A 166 12.20 0.99 40.37
N LEU A 167 12.73 2.21 40.37
CA LEU A 167 14.07 2.53 40.81
C LEU A 167 13.96 3.32 42.12
N PRO A 168 13.84 2.64 43.26
CA PRO A 168 13.51 3.27 44.52
C PRO A 168 14.60 4.23 45.03
N GLN A 169 15.81 4.02 44.64
CA GLN A 169 16.95 4.89 44.92
C GLN A 169 17.89 4.96 43.74
N VAL A 170 18.10 6.15 43.25
CA VAL A 170 19.06 6.42 42.18
C VAL A 170 20.18 7.31 42.73
N GLU A 171 21.38 6.77 42.76
CA GLU A 171 22.55 7.56 43.14
C GLU A 171 23.04 8.38 41.98
N PHE A 172 23.08 9.72 42.12
CA PHE A 172 23.52 10.62 41.07
C PHE A 172 24.50 11.66 41.61
N ASP A 173 25.64 11.77 40.98
CA ASP A 173 26.64 12.79 41.27
C ASP A 173 26.51 13.95 40.27
N ALA A 174 25.89 15.02 40.72
CA ALA A 174 25.63 16.22 39.90
C ALA A 174 26.91 16.90 39.37
N SER A 175 28.07 16.65 39.98
CA SER A 175 29.32 17.23 39.54
C SER A 175 30.01 16.45 38.41
N THR A 176 29.81 15.14 38.38
CA THR A 176 30.42 14.23 37.38
C THR A 176 29.43 13.66 36.40
N GLY A 177 28.14 13.78 36.69
CA GLY A 177 27.05 13.22 35.89
C GLY A 177 26.87 11.69 36.01
N HIS A 178 27.58 11.04 36.95
CA HIS A 178 27.45 9.61 37.06
C HIS A 178 26.18 9.21 37.82
N MET A 179 25.49 8.21 37.27
CA MET A 179 24.29 7.61 37.82
C MET A 179 24.54 6.13 38.12
N ARG A 180 23.95 5.64 39.22
CA ARG A 180 23.91 4.22 39.56
C ARG A 180 22.61 3.89 40.28
N THR A 181 22.00 2.77 39.93
CA THR A 181 20.84 2.20 40.61
C THR A 181 20.86 0.68 40.51
N SER A 182 20.09 -0.01 41.35
CA SER A 182 19.87 -1.45 41.23
C SER A 182 18.43 -1.78 41.58
N TYR A 183 17.94 -2.88 40.99
CA TYR A 183 16.62 -3.42 41.30
C TYR A 183 16.66 -4.94 41.31
N GLY A 184 15.76 -5.54 42.09
CA GLY A 184 15.64 -7.00 42.20
C GLY A 184 14.54 -7.57 41.33
N PHE A 185 14.81 -8.72 40.72
CA PHE A 185 13.79 -9.49 40.00
C PHE A 185 13.96 -10.99 40.33
N ARG A 186 13.01 -11.64 40.98
CA ARG A 186 13.00 -13.08 41.34
C ARG A 186 14.32 -13.58 41.91
N ASP A 187 14.82 -12.95 42.99
CA ASP A 187 16.11 -13.24 43.63
C ASP A 187 17.38 -12.91 42.81
N ILE A 188 17.23 -12.14 41.76
CA ILE A 188 18.32 -11.67 40.88
C ILE A 188 18.44 -10.16 41.06
N GLU A 189 19.67 -9.67 41.30
CA GLU A 189 19.93 -8.22 41.32
C GLU A 189 20.48 -7.76 39.99
N ILE A 190 19.84 -6.73 39.43
CA ILE A 190 20.27 -6.05 38.19
C ILE A 190 20.82 -4.69 38.59
N VAL A 191 22.02 -4.39 38.16
CA VAL A 191 22.70 -3.12 38.40
C VAL A 191 22.73 -2.33 37.10
N VAL A 192 22.25 -1.06 37.16
CA VAL A 192 22.30 -0.12 36.06
C VAL A 192 23.20 1.04 36.43
N GLN A 193 24.15 1.36 35.57
CA GLN A 193 25.07 2.48 35.80
C GLN A 193 25.27 3.25 34.50
N GLY A 194 25.38 4.59 34.62
CA GLY A 194 25.51 5.43 33.46
C GLY A 194 26.06 6.81 33.73
N LYS A 195 26.05 7.64 32.75
CA LYS A 195 26.55 9.00 32.82
C LYS A 195 25.69 9.93 32.00
N LEU A 196 25.29 11.05 32.61
CA LEU A 196 24.66 12.17 31.91
C LEU A 196 25.77 13.07 31.33
N ALA A 197 25.78 13.21 29.99
CA ALA A 197 26.69 14.09 29.28
C ALA A 197 26.04 14.58 27.99
N GLU A 198 26.12 15.87 27.71
CA GLU A 198 25.62 16.48 26.47
C GLU A 198 24.15 16.17 26.15
N GLY A 199 23.25 16.13 27.17
CA GLY A 199 21.83 15.83 26.98
C GLY A 199 21.51 14.35 26.72
N GLN A 200 22.47 13.47 26.89
CA GLN A 200 22.32 12.04 26.77
C GLN A 200 22.68 11.35 28.07
N LEU A 201 21.84 10.39 28.47
CA LEU A 201 22.10 9.52 29.60
C LEU A 201 22.38 8.11 29.06
N SER A 202 23.59 7.60 29.26
CA SER A 202 23.99 6.32 28.69
C SER A 202 24.94 5.53 29.62
N GLY A 203 24.97 4.20 29.48
CA GLY A 203 25.77 3.37 30.36
C GLY A 203 25.69 1.87 30.10
N GLU A 204 25.83 1.10 31.16
CA GLU A 204 25.85 -0.35 31.14
C GLU A 204 24.90 -0.93 32.18
N TRP A 205 24.36 -2.09 31.91
CA TRP A 205 23.60 -2.88 32.87
C TRP A 205 24.19 -4.29 32.99
N GLU A 206 24.08 -4.87 34.18
CA GLU A 206 24.57 -6.23 34.42
C GLU A 206 23.71 -6.96 35.45
N VAL A 207 23.56 -8.28 35.27
CA VAL A 207 22.96 -9.19 36.23
C VAL A 207 24.05 -9.68 37.14
N THR A 208 23.91 -9.34 38.44
CA THR A 208 24.93 -9.65 39.43
C THR A 208 25.22 -11.15 39.49
N GLY A 209 26.48 -11.52 39.24
CA GLY A 209 26.97 -12.88 39.34
C GLY A 209 26.66 -13.82 38.17
N MET A 210 25.98 -13.37 37.11
CA MET A 210 25.63 -14.21 35.97
C MET A 210 26.45 -13.95 34.70
N GLY A 211 27.17 -12.82 34.61
CA GLY A 211 27.92 -12.44 33.43
C GLY A 211 27.01 -12.09 32.23
N ILE A 212 25.77 -11.72 32.50
CA ILE A 212 24.79 -11.23 31.53
C ILE A 212 24.72 -9.72 31.72
N GLY A 213 24.72 -8.96 30.63
CA GLY A 213 24.66 -7.52 30.66
C GLY A 213 24.79 -6.92 29.25
N GLY A 214 24.62 -5.62 29.15
CA GLY A 214 24.70 -4.90 27.90
C GLY A 214 24.88 -3.41 28.09
N HIS A 215 24.62 -2.64 27.02
CA HIS A 215 24.70 -1.19 27.02
C HIS A 215 23.31 -0.59 26.86
N TRP A 216 23.14 0.64 27.32
CA TRP A 216 21.94 1.42 27.11
C TRP A 216 22.29 2.87 26.84
N SER A 217 21.39 3.55 26.12
CA SER A 217 21.55 4.95 25.73
C SER A 217 20.18 5.58 25.55
N THR A 218 19.97 6.76 26.14
CA THR A 218 18.69 7.49 26.10
C THR A 218 18.93 8.99 25.84
N ILE A 219 17.91 9.65 25.30
CA ILE A 219 17.86 11.09 25.07
C ILE A 219 16.70 11.65 25.88
N GLU A 220 16.86 12.85 26.48
CA GLU A 220 15.80 13.51 27.25
C GLU A 220 14.64 13.96 26.34
N GLN A 221 13.40 13.58 26.70
CA GLN A 221 12.18 13.93 25.98
C GLN A 221 11.37 15.06 26.61
N GLY A 222 11.75 15.55 27.79
CA GLY A 222 11.09 16.67 28.45
C GLY A 222 11.05 16.56 30.00
N GLN A 223 10.49 17.59 30.63
CA GLN A 223 10.29 17.57 32.08
C GLN A 223 8.97 16.87 32.40
N SER A 224 9.00 15.83 33.25
CA SER A 224 7.80 15.18 33.72
C SER A 224 6.88 16.19 34.41
N ALA A 225 5.62 16.26 33.98
CA ALA A 225 4.60 17.02 34.72
C ALA A 225 4.50 16.43 36.14
N GLN A 226 4.68 17.27 37.14
CA GLN A 226 4.52 16.89 38.55
C GLN A 226 3.05 16.52 38.77
N LEU A 227 2.74 15.23 38.82
CA LEU A 227 1.51 14.72 39.44
C LEU A 227 1.63 14.97 40.93
N GLN A 228 1.16 16.13 41.40
CA GLN A 228 1.07 16.46 42.82
C GLN A 228 -0.17 15.83 43.43
N ASP A 229 0.03 15.12 44.54
CA ASP A 229 -0.86 14.75 45.60
C ASP A 229 -1.74 13.48 45.52
N GLN A 230 -1.52 12.55 44.61
CA GLN A 230 -2.19 11.24 44.76
C GLN A 230 -1.18 10.11 44.97
N HIS A 231 -1.58 9.11 45.80
CA HIS A 231 -0.77 7.91 46.00
C HIS A 231 -0.59 7.17 44.66
N PRO A 232 0.63 6.76 44.29
CA PRO A 232 0.91 6.19 42.96
C PRO A 232 0.04 5.00 42.54
N ALA A 233 -0.45 4.24 43.52
CA ALA A 233 -1.33 3.10 43.25
C ALA A 233 -2.84 3.46 43.19
N ALA A 234 -3.25 4.67 43.60
CA ALA A 234 -4.66 5.03 43.67
C ALA A 234 -5.26 5.27 42.28
N GLY A 235 -6.47 4.74 42.04
CA GLY A 235 -7.18 4.87 40.75
C GLY A 235 -7.92 3.61 40.37
N ILE A 236 -8.61 3.67 39.24
CA ILE A 236 -9.26 2.49 38.65
C ILE A 236 -8.33 1.98 37.54
N TRP A 237 -7.95 0.71 37.65
CA TRP A 237 -7.07 0.03 36.70
C TRP A 237 -7.86 -0.98 35.89
N ASN A 238 -7.93 -0.78 34.57
CA ASN A 238 -8.53 -1.72 33.65
C ASN A 238 -7.47 -2.73 33.23
N LEU A 239 -7.63 -3.98 33.64
CA LEU A 239 -6.62 -5.03 33.48
C LEU A 239 -7.20 -6.20 32.69
N THR A 240 -6.35 -6.88 31.91
CA THR A 240 -6.69 -8.14 31.24
C THR A 240 -5.91 -9.27 31.90
N LEU A 241 -6.62 -10.25 32.47
CA LEU A 241 -6.02 -11.48 32.99
C LEU A 241 -5.77 -12.47 31.86
N GLN A 242 -4.61 -13.13 31.90
CA GLN A 242 -4.25 -14.23 30.98
C GLN A 242 -3.95 -15.51 31.76
N GLY A 243 -3.99 -16.67 31.09
CA GLY A 243 -3.73 -17.99 31.69
C GLY A 243 -4.95 -18.63 32.34
N LEU A 244 -6.16 -18.13 32.08
CA LEU A 244 -7.39 -18.59 32.70
C LEU A 244 -7.84 -19.99 32.26
N SER A 245 -7.37 -20.47 31.13
CA SER A 245 -7.58 -21.85 30.67
C SER A 245 -7.00 -22.90 31.63
N ALA A 246 -5.95 -22.55 32.37
CA ALA A 246 -5.33 -23.42 33.38
C ALA A 246 -6.27 -23.73 34.56
N ILE A 247 -7.26 -22.88 34.81
CA ILE A 247 -8.30 -23.09 35.89
C ILE A 247 -9.65 -23.58 35.31
N GLY A 248 -9.67 -23.96 34.02
CA GLY A 248 -10.83 -24.56 33.38
C GLY A 248 -11.88 -23.60 32.85
N LEU A 249 -11.55 -22.32 32.71
CA LEU A 249 -12.43 -21.34 32.06
C LEU A 249 -12.42 -21.48 30.54
N PRO A 250 -13.52 -21.14 29.85
CA PRO A 250 -13.66 -21.34 28.41
C PRO A 250 -12.83 -20.34 27.57
N THR A 251 -12.38 -19.25 28.17
CA THR A 251 -11.50 -18.22 27.54
C THR A 251 -10.20 -18.17 28.32
N ASP A 252 -9.10 -17.93 27.62
CA ASP A 252 -7.77 -17.79 28.23
C ASP A 252 -7.54 -16.39 28.79
N GLU A 253 -8.35 -15.41 28.38
CA GLU A 253 -8.29 -14.01 28.76
C GLU A 253 -9.64 -13.52 29.31
N ALA A 254 -9.60 -12.60 30.27
CA ALA A 254 -10.78 -11.91 30.77
C ALA A 254 -10.43 -10.49 31.28
N PRO A 255 -11.27 -9.48 30.98
CA PRO A 255 -11.10 -8.15 31.50
C PRO A 255 -11.52 -8.09 32.98
N ILE A 256 -10.76 -7.33 33.77
CA ILE A 256 -11.11 -6.99 35.16
C ILE A 256 -10.82 -5.51 35.41
N ALA A 257 -11.57 -4.90 36.35
CA ALA A 257 -11.27 -3.57 36.86
C ALA A 257 -10.79 -3.69 38.32
N LEU A 258 -9.61 -3.13 38.62
CA LEU A 258 -9.05 -3.05 39.96
C LEU A 258 -9.15 -1.61 40.45
N GLU A 259 -10.01 -1.35 41.44
CA GLU A 259 -10.12 -0.03 42.05
C GLU A 259 -9.24 0.02 43.32
N VAL A 260 -8.30 0.97 43.36
CA VAL A 260 -7.42 1.21 44.48
C VAL A 260 -7.69 2.60 45.04
N THR A 261 -8.07 2.67 46.32
CA THR A 261 -8.26 3.92 47.06
C THR A 261 -7.19 4.09 48.12
N ALA A 262 -6.74 5.32 48.33
CA ALA A 262 -5.73 5.68 49.31
C ALA A 262 -6.24 6.74 50.27
N GLU A 263 -6.11 6.49 51.61
CA GLU A 263 -6.25 7.50 52.65
C GLU A 263 -4.93 7.63 53.41
N GLY A 264 -4.10 8.58 53.01
CA GLY A 264 -2.73 8.67 53.52
C GLY A 264 -1.88 7.46 53.10
N SER A 265 -1.29 6.76 54.05
CA SER A 265 -0.51 5.53 53.78
C SER A 265 -1.34 4.24 53.80
N LYS A 266 -2.68 4.35 53.96
CA LYS A 266 -3.55 3.17 54.00
C LYS A 266 -4.19 2.98 52.63
N LEU A 267 -3.96 1.80 52.02
CA LEU A 267 -4.57 1.40 50.75
C LEU A 267 -5.73 0.42 50.99
N GLU A 268 -6.79 0.58 50.23
CA GLU A 268 -7.87 -0.39 50.11
C GLU A 268 -8.11 -0.65 48.63
N ALA A 269 -8.33 -1.91 48.25
CA ALA A 269 -8.63 -2.24 46.86
C ALA A 269 -9.77 -3.25 46.74
N SER A 270 -10.54 -3.13 45.68
CA SER A 270 -11.49 -4.13 45.23
C SER A 270 -11.29 -4.39 43.72
N PHE A 271 -11.59 -5.61 43.27
CA PHE A 271 -11.64 -5.86 41.83
C PHE A 271 -13.00 -6.41 41.43
N MET A 272 -13.40 -6.01 40.23
CA MET A 272 -14.63 -6.46 39.58
C MET A 272 -14.26 -7.46 38.50
N ALA A 273 -14.76 -8.70 38.61
CA ALA A 273 -14.58 -9.72 37.59
C ALA A 273 -15.93 -10.42 37.34
N MET A 274 -16.32 -10.55 36.06
CA MET A 274 -17.58 -11.21 35.67
C MET A 274 -18.81 -10.72 36.40
N GLY A 275 -18.90 -9.42 36.76
CA GLY A 275 -20.01 -8.80 37.47
C GLY A 275 -20.07 -9.10 38.97
N GLN A 276 -18.99 -9.63 39.57
CA GLN A 276 -18.85 -9.85 41.01
C GLN A 276 -17.71 -9.03 41.58
N GLU A 277 -17.96 -8.31 42.66
CA GLU A 277 -16.95 -7.55 43.38
C GLU A 277 -16.24 -8.42 44.42
N ALA A 278 -14.92 -8.38 44.46
CA ALA A 278 -14.11 -9.04 45.48
C ALA A 278 -13.11 -8.03 46.08
N ARG A 279 -13.06 -7.97 47.40
CA ARG A 279 -12.11 -7.10 48.13
C ARG A 279 -10.75 -7.75 48.19
N VAL A 280 -9.70 -6.96 47.96
CA VAL A 280 -8.30 -7.35 48.14
C VAL A 280 -7.92 -7.13 49.61
N LYS A 281 -7.34 -8.13 50.21
CA LYS A 281 -6.82 -8.12 51.59
C LYS A 281 -5.31 -8.08 51.59
N ASN A 282 -4.73 -7.67 52.71
CA ASN A 282 -3.25 -7.61 52.90
C ASN A 282 -2.57 -6.78 51.78
N LEU A 283 -3.25 -5.71 51.37
CA LEU A 283 -2.74 -4.85 50.31
C LEU A 283 -1.55 -4.05 50.83
N SER A 284 -0.46 -4.12 50.11
CA SER A 284 0.76 -3.35 50.34
C SER A 284 1.23 -2.75 49.03
N TYR A 285 1.86 -1.60 49.10
CA TYR A 285 2.52 -0.97 47.99
C TYR A 285 3.91 -0.50 48.44
N GLU A 286 4.93 -1.16 47.98
CA GLU A 286 6.33 -0.85 48.28
C GLU A 286 7.11 -0.90 46.94
N ASP A 287 7.97 0.07 46.72
CA ASP A 287 8.89 0.12 45.59
C ASP A 287 8.24 -0.04 44.18
N GLY A 288 7.01 0.52 44.01
CA GLY A 288 6.27 0.43 42.73
C GLY A 288 5.50 -0.88 42.55
N ILE A 289 5.55 -1.79 43.48
CA ILE A 289 4.86 -3.08 43.46
C ILE A 289 3.67 -3.05 44.41
N LEU A 290 2.49 -3.36 43.85
CA LEU A 290 1.26 -3.55 44.58
C LEU A 290 1.04 -5.05 44.78
N GLU A 291 1.03 -5.48 46.06
CA GLU A 291 0.74 -6.85 46.43
C GLU A 291 -0.56 -6.97 47.22
N GLY A 292 -1.31 -8.03 46.99
CA GLY A 292 -2.53 -8.27 47.72
C GLY A 292 -3.12 -9.65 47.52
N THR A 293 -4.12 -9.98 48.34
CA THR A 293 -4.82 -11.27 48.29
C THR A 293 -6.31 -11.04 48.07
N ALA A 294 -6.87 -11.54 46.99
CA ALA A 294 -8.29 -11.47 46.72
C ALA A 294 -8.98 -12.82 47.00
N MET A 295 -10.24 -12.74 47.46
CA MET A 295 -11.04 -13.92 47.76
C MET A 295 -12.17 -14.05 46.77
N ALA A 296 -12.06 -14.95 45.82
CA ALA A 296 -13.16 -15.37 44.96
C ALA A 296 -13.91 -16.58 45.62
N PRO A 297 -15.15 -16.91 45.21
CA PRO A 297 -15.92 -17.99 45.84
C PRO A 297 -15.16 -19.33 45.84
N GLY A 298 -14.54 -19.64 46.97
CA GLY A 298 -13.80 -20.90 47.22
C GLY A 298 -12.33 -20.90 46.78
N MET A 299 -11.78 -19.76 46.36
CA MET A 299 -10.39 -19.63 45.90
C MET A 299 -9.72 -18.40 46.49
N GLU A 300 -8.45 -18.54 46.84
CA GLU A 300 -7.57 -17.45 47.29
C GLU A 300 -6.65 -17.13 46.10
N ILE A 301 -6.65 -15.87 45.66
CA ILE A 301 -5.86 -15.38 44.54
C ILE A 301 -4.86 -14.37 45.07
N GLN A 302 -3.59 -14.63 44.90
CA GLN A 302 -2.52 -13.70 45.23
C GLN A 302 -2.24 -12.86 43.96
N LEU A 303 -2.13 -11.55 44.17
CA LEU A 303 -1.88 -10.57 43.11
C LEU A 303 -0.58 -9.84 43.40
N GLU A 304 0.28 -9.75 42.44
CA GLU A 304 1.51 -8.94 42.44
C GLU A 304 1.56 -8.10 41.18
N ALA A 305 1.44 -6.78 41.29
CA ALA A 305 1.39 -5.86 40.20
C ALA A 305 2.51 -4.83 40.26
N SER A 306 3.27 -4.68 39.24
CA SER A 306 4.13 -3.50 38.99
C SER A 306 3.28 -2.39 38.41
N LEU A 307 3.21 -1.22 39.06
CA LEU A 307 2.48 -0.05 38.59
C LEU A 307 3.42 1.00 38.05
N PHE A 308 3.17 1.43 36.82
CA PHE A 308 4.01 2.38 36.11
C PHE A 308 3.18 3.49 35.50
N GLY A 309 3.27 4.70 36.04
CA GLY A 309 2.42 5.80 35.63
C GLY A 309 0.95 5.36 35.58
N ASP A 310 0.38 5.30 34.40
CA ASP A 310 -0.97 4.80 34.16
C ASP A 310 -1.03 3.35 33.65
N GLU A 311 0.07 2.64 33.59
CA GLU A 311 0.12 1.23 33.21
C GLU A 311 0.36 0.30 34.40
N ALA A 312 -0.16 -0.92 34.30
CA ALA A 312 -0.01 -1.98 35.28
C ALA A 312 0.27 -3.31 34.60
N ALA A 313 1.26 -4.04 35.07
CA ALA A 313 1.52 -5.41 34.65
C ALA A 313 1.88 -6.26 35.85
N GLY A 314 1.48 -7.54 35.88
CA GLY A 314 1.72 -8.38 37.01
C GLY A 314 1.34 -9.84 36.82
N ILE A 315 1.36 -10.57 37.93
CA ILE A 315 1.02 -11.99 37.99
C ILE A 315 -0.11 -12.23 38.98
N TRP A 316 -0.94 -13.21 38.69
CA TRP A 316 -1.89 -13.76 39.65
C TRP A 316 -1.55 -15.23 39.93
N ILE A 317 -1.67 -15.64 41.15
CA ILE A 317 -1.33 -16.99 41.60
C ILE A 317 -2.48 -17.54 42.45
N ILE A 318 -2.96 -18.72 42.10
CA ILE A 318 -3.82 -19.53 42.98
C ILE A 318 -2.93 -20.64 43.55
N PRO A 319 -2.59 -20.62 44.84
CA PRO A 319 -1.64 -21.56 45.41
C PRO A 319 -2.03 -23.02 45.12
N GLU A 320 -1.05 -23.82 44.69
CA GLU A 320 -1.17 -25.25 44.32
C GLU A 320 -2.09 -25.56 43.13
N LEU A 321 -2.64 -24.54 42.44
CA LEU A 321 -3.60 -24.75 41.35
C LEU A 321 -3.15 -24.15 40.00
N ALA A 322 -2.87 -22.85 39.93
CA ALA A 322 -2.51 -22.17 38.67
C ALA A 322 -1.83 -20.81 38.92
N GLU A 323 -1.15 -20.32 37.92
CA GLU A 323 -0.62 -18.96 37.85
C GLU A 323 -0.85 -18.40 36.41
N GLY A 324 -0.92 -17.07 36.30
CA GLY A 324 -1.03 -16.38 35.02
C GLY A 324 -0.61 -14.93 35.14
N GLU A 325 -0.71 -14.21 34.06
CA GLU A 325 -0.28 -12.81 33.96
C GLU A 325 -1.48 -11.87 33.82
N PHE A 326 -1.29 -10.59 34.11
CA PHE A 326 -2.24 -9.54 33.78
C PHE A 326 -1.51 -8.25 33.40
N PHE A 327 -2.14 -7.48 32.54
CA PHE A 327 -1.67 -6.17 32.13
C PHE A 327 -2.85 -5.24 31.87
N GLY A 328 -2.59 -3.93 31.90
CA GLY A 328 -3.63 -2.93 31.60
C GLY A 328 -3.21 -1.53 32.03
N SER A 329 -4.17 -0.61 32.01
CA SER A 329 -3.92 0.80 32.27
C SER A 329 -4.91 1.40 33.29
N ARG A 330 -4.52 2.55 33.84
CA ARG A 330 -5.38 3.32 34.73
C ARG A 330 -6.44 4.06 33.92
N ALA A 331 -7.71 3.98 34.36
CA ALA A 331 -8.78 4.76 33.75
C ALA A 331 -8.57 6.27 34.01
N PRO A 332 -8.77 7.13 32.99
CA PRO A 332 -8.67 8.57 33.18
C PRO A 332 -9.68 9.05 34.24
N GLN A 333 -9.22 9.85 35.18
CA GLN A 333 -10.08 10.42 36.18
C GLN A 333 -10.81 11.62 35.60
N SER A 334 -12.11 11.50 35.32
CA SER A 334 -12.97 12.64 35.06
C SER A 334 -13.29 13.33 36.39
N GLU A 335 -12.85 14.55 36.56
CA GLU A 335 -13.45 15.45 37.56
C GLU A 335 -14.83 15.83 37.04
N ASP A 336 -15.90 15.07 37.44
CA ASP A 336 -17.23 15.63 37.60
C ASP A 336 -18.17 14.63 38.26
N ASP A 337 -18.97 15.15 39.22
CA ASP A 337 -20.00 14.48 40.02
C ASP A 337 -21.13 13.87 39.15
N PRO A 338 -21.87 12.86 39.62
CA PRO A 338 -22.91 12.18 38.85
C PRO A 338 -24.07 13.13 38.53
N VAL A 339 -24.25 13.48 37.30
CA VAL A 339 -25.41 14.19 36.80
C VAL A 339 -26.51 13.18 36.46
N GLU A 340 -27.64 13.32 37.13
CA GLU A 340 -28.90 12.65 36.85
C GLU A 340 -29.31 12.88 35.40
N LEU A 341 -29.66 11.82 34.71
CA LEU A 341 -30.28 11.84 33.37
C LEU A 341 -31.66 12.48 33.44
N GLU A 342 -31.77 13.79 33.32
CA GLU A 342 -32.97 14.46 32.87
C GLU A 342 -32.85 14.97 31.47
N SER A 343 -33.81 14.60 30.66
CA SER A 343 -34.03 15.02 29.27
C SER A 343 -33.86 16.53 29.11
N MET A 344 -32.81 16.95 28.37
CA MET A 344 -32.77 18.30 27.84
C MET A 344 -32.56 18.24 26.31
N VAL A 345 -33.68 18.30 25.61
CA VAL A 345 -33.68 18.98 24.33
C VAL A 345 -33.40 20.44 24.64
N ASN A 346 -32.26 20.93 24.33
CA ASN A 346 -31.93 22.35 24.33
C ASN A 346 -31.31 22.78 23.02
N ASP A 347 -32.13 23.54 22.28
CA ASP A 347 -31.65 24.56 21.37
C ASP A 347 -30.79 25.57 22.14
N ASP A 348 -29.49 25.43 22.08
CA ASP A 348 -28.51 26.50 22.27
C ASP A 348 -27.06 25.89 22.16
N LEU A 349 -26.70 25.45 20.99
CA LEU A 349 -25.29 25.41 20.57
C LEU A 349 -24.91 26.84 20.24
N VAL A 350 -24.57 27.62 21.26
CA VAL A 350 -23.81 28.85 21.06
C VAL A 350 -22.38 28.40 20.76
N VAL A 351 -22.10 28.14 19.47
CA VAL A 351 -20.74 28.17 18.93
C VAL A 351 -20.18 29.55 19.27
N GLY A 352 -19.15 29.58 20.07
CA GLY A 352 -18.46 30.82 20.38
C GLY A 352 -18.06 31.51 19.05
N THR A 353 -18.65 32.68 18.79
CA THR A 353 -18.30 33.51 17.66
C THR A 353 -17.04 34.32 18.01
N ASP A 354 -15.94 33.65 18.27
CA ASP A 354 -14.66 34.31 18.10
C ASP A 354 -14.42 34.38 16.58
N GLU A 355 -14.46 35.60 16.07
CA GLU A 355 -14.27 35.91 14.66
C GLU A 355 -12.85 35.45 14.28
N MET A 356 -12.76 34.26 13.65
CA MET A 356 -11.50 33.68 13.22
C MET A 356 -10.89 34.58 12.15
N VAL A 357 -9.77 35.21 12.43
CA VAL A 357 -9.06 36.06 11.47
C VAL A 357 -8.15 35.19 10.62
N LEU A 358 -8.57 34.94 9.39
CA LEU A 358 -7.78 34.18 8.42
C LEU A 358 -6.60 34.99 7.90
N ASP A 359 -5.43 34.37 7.90
CA ASP A 359 -4.21 34.82 7.23
C ASP A 359 -3.83 33.80 6.15
N LEU A 360 -4.28 34.06 4.93
CA LEU A 360 -4.00 33.17 3.79
C LEU A 360 -2.74 33.58 3.01
N GLU A 361 -2.09 34.71 3.38
CA GLU A 361 -0.82 35.10 2.80
C GLU A 361 0.30 34.19 3.32
N GLY A 362 1.06 33.56 2.41
CA GLY A 362 2.15 32.67 2.77
C GLY A 362 1.74 31.32 3.37
N VAL A 363 0.50 30.89 3.20
CA VAL A 363 -0.04 29.61 3.74
C VAL A 363 0.81 28.41 3.36
N LEU A 364 1.33 28.34 2.14
CA LEU A 364 2.21 27.26 1.70
C LEU A 364 3.61 27.29 2.36
N VAL A 365 4.06 28.44 2.82
CA VAL A 365 5.33 28.54 3.56
C VAL A 365 5.18 27.94 4.96
N ARG A 366 3.96 27.97 5.49
CA ARG A 366 3.62 27.35 6.77
C ARG A 366 3.26 25.88 6.65
N ALA A 367 3.05 25.38 5.44
CA ALA A 367 2.69 23.98 5.22
C ALA A 367 3.81 23.02 5.67
N ARG A 368 3.45 21.96 6.37
CA ARG A 368 4.34 20.93 6.91
C ARG A 368 3.95 19.57 6.38
N HIS A 369 4.92 18.68 6.23
CA HIS A 369 4.67 17.26 6.04
C HIS A 369 4.31 16.65 7.38
N LEU A 370 3.28 15.80 7.36
CA LEU A 370 3.04 14.86 8.45
C LEU A 370 3.70 13.53 8.12
N ASN A 371 4.12 12.79 9.14
CA ASN A 371 4.90 11.55 8.99
C ASN A 371 4.02 10.35 8.58
N VAL A 372 3.39 10.47 7.41
CA VAL A 372 2.66 9.39 6.74
C VAL A 372 3.53 8.86 5.60
N PRO A 373 3.76 7.55 5.48
CA PRO A 373 4.50 7.00 4.36
C PRO A 373 3.92 7.45 3.02
N ALA A 374 4.79 7.73 2.06
CA ALA A 374 4.36 8.08 0.72
C ALA A 374 3.53 6.95 0.10
N GLY A 375 2.41 7.30 -0.53
CA GLY A 375 1.45 6.33 -1.07
C GLY A 375 0.46 7.00 -2.00
N ASN A 376 -0.69 6.36 -2.16
CA ASN A 376 -1.88 6.95 -2.76
C ASN A 376 -2.88 7.23 -1.64
N ILE A 377 -3.20 8.48 -1.41
CA ILE A 377 -4.12 8.94 -0.37
C ILE A 377 -5.42 9.37 -1.04
N SER A 378 -6.47 8.57 -0.90
CA SER A 378 -7.72 8.79 -1.61
C SER A 378 -8.76 9.59 -0.82
N MET A 379 -8.59 9.71 0.51
CA MET A 379 -9.56 10.36 1.37
C MET A 379 -8.90 10.91 2.64
N LEU A 380 -9.36 12.06 3.11
CA LEU A 380 -8.99 12.67 4.39
C LEU A 380 -10.23 13.10 5.15
N VAL A 381 -10.30 12.81 6.44
CA VAL A 381 -11.33 13.30 7.36
C VAL A 381 -10.72 13.57 8.72
N GLU A 382 -11.31 14.50 9.49
CA GLU A 382 -11.01 14.72 10.89
C GLU A 382 -12.05 14.02 11.75
N ALA A 383 -11.62 13.28 12.77
CA ALA A 383 -12.46 12.76 13.82
C ALA A 383 -11.66 12.60 15.11
N GLY A 384 -12.25 12.96 16.24
CA GLY A 384 -11.49 13.16 17.46
C GLY A 384 -10.40 14.22 17.24
N ASP A 385 -9.23 13.99 17.80
CA ASP A 385 -8.07 14.89 17.63
C ASP A 385 -7.11 14.39 16.54
N HIS A 386 -7.58 13.52 15.61
CA HIS A 386 -6.73 12.88 14.61
C HIS A 386 -7.20 13.17 13.19
N ILE A 387 -6.26 13.12 12.26
CA ILE A 387 -6.54 13.02 10.84
C ILE A 387 -6.60 11.55 10.46
N HIS A 388 -7.69 11.14 9.86
CA HIS A 388 -7.93 9.81 9.35
C HIS A 388 -7.86 9.82 7.83
N LEU A 389 -7.22 8.82 7.23
CA LEU A 389 -7.07 8.75 5.79
C LEU A 389 -7.18 7.33 5.26
N VAL A 390 -7.52 7.21 3.99
CA VAL A 390 -7.46 5.95 3.25
C VAL A 390 -6.18 5.95 2.42
N TRP A 391 -5.28 5.03 2.73
CA TRP A 391 -3.95 4.92 2.15
C TRP A 391 -3.76 3.59 1.43
N SER A 392 -3.08 3.61 0.29
CA SER A 392 -2.69 2.42 -0.45
C SER A 392 -1.34 2.60 -1.12
N THR A 393 -0.70 1.50 -1.50
CA THR A 393 0.57 1.51 -2.24
C THR A 393 0.50 0.60 -3.47
N VAL A 394 1.19 0.99 -4.53
CA VAL A 394 1.33 0.13 -5.72
C VAL A 394 2.48 -0.88 -5.60
N VAL A 395 3.30 -0.77 -4.55
CA VAL A 395 4.37 -1.74 -4.26
C VAL A 395 3.78 -3.07 -3.82
N GLU A 396 2.63 -3.02 -3.15
CA GLU A 396 1.86 -4.19 -2.70
C GLU A 396 0.43 -4.11 -3.25
N PRO A 397 0.23 -4.30 -4.55
CA PRO A 397 -1.07 -4.06 -5.21
C PRO A 397 -2.18 -5.03 -4.79
N GLU A 398 -1.83 -6.15 -4.14
CA GLU A 398 -2.80 -7.12 -3.61
C GLU A 398 -3.33 -6.70 -2.23
N GLN A 399 -2.69 -5.75 -1.56
CA GLN A 399 -3.14 -5.25 -0.28
C GLN A 399 -4.31 -4.27 -0.49
N PRO A 400 -5.45 -4.47 0.17
CA PRO A 400 -6.55 -3.50 0.10
C PRO A 400 -6.11 -2.15 0.69
N PRO A 401 -6.78 -1.04 0.32
CA PRO A 401 -6.54 0.24 0.97
C PRO A 401 -6.73 0.14 2.48
N LEU A 402 -5.87 0.81 3.24
CA LEU A 402 -5.85 0.77 4.70
C LEU A 402 -6.38 2.09 5.27
N HIS A 403 -7.08 2.00 6.39
CA HIS A 403 -7.33 3.13 7.25
C HIS A 403 -6.05 3.47 8.03
N VAL A 404 -5.66 4.73 7.99
CA VAL A 404 -4.47 5.23 8.67
C VAL A 404 -4.86 6.46 9.48
N THR A 405 -4.32 6.59 10.68
CA THR A 405 -4.51 7.75 11.55
C THR A 405 -3.19 8.43 11.84
N ILE A 406 -3.22 9.73 12.02
CA ILE A 406 -2.08 10.51 12.48
C ILE A 406 -2.53 11.67 13.36
N ASP A 407 -1.81 11.90 14.44
CA ASP A 407 -1.98 13.07 15.28
C ASP A 407 -1.43 14.31 14.56
N PRO A 408 -2.25 15.32 14.23
CA PRO A 408 -1.79 16.55 13.57
C PRO A 408 -1.05 17.50 14.50
N TYR A 409 -1.09 17.26 15.80
CA TYR A 409 -0.49 18.12 16.83
C TYR A 409 0.89 17.62 17.25
N ASP A 410 1.25 16.40 16.91
CA ASP A 410 2.57 15.84 17.14
C ASP A 410 3.28 15.59 15.80
N MET A 411 4.30 16.38 15.50
CA MET A 411 5.05 16.31 14.23
C MET A 411 5.96 15.09 14.14
N ASP A 412 6.28 14.50 15.27
CA ASP A 412 7.11 13.30 15.37
C ASP A 412 6.23 12.02 15.45
N ALA A 413 4.90 12.18 15.58
CA ALA A 413 3.99 11.04 15.59
C ALA A 413 4.14 10.19 14.33
N GLU A 414 4.24 8.90 14.50
CA GLU A 414 4.16 7.95 13.40
C GLU A 414 2.70 7.67 13.04
N ALA A 415 2.45 7.42 11.77
CA ALA A 415 1.13 7.05 11.29
C ALA A 415 0.75 5.65 11.80
N ASN A 416 -0.44 5.51 12.40
CA ASN A 416 -0.97 4.23 12.84
C ASN A 416 -1.80 3.59 11.73
N PHE A 417 -1.51 2.35 11.41
CA PHE A 417 -2.19 1.56 10.38
C PHE A 417 -3.23 0.65 11.02
N HIS A 418 -4.47 0.80 10.58
CA HIS A 418 -5.61 -0.01 11.00
C HIS A 418 -5.99 -1.02 9.90
N GLY A 419 -7.13 -1.68 10.05
CA GLY A 419 -7.64 -2.63 9.08
C GLY A 419 -7.98 -2.01 7.71
N PRO A 420 -8.39 -2.84 6.73
CA PRO A 420 -8.82 -2.37 5.43
C PRO A 420 -9.98 -1.37 5.51
N ALA A 421 -9.92 -0.31 4.70
CA ALA A 421 -11.03 0.62 4.56
C ALA A 421 -11.10 1.19 3.14
N LEU A 422 -12.32 1.32 2.63
CA LEU A 422 -12.62 1.87 1.31
C LEU A 422 -13.12 3.32 1.41
N LEU A 423 -13.92 3.62 2.44
CA LEU A 423 -14.47 4.95 2.72
C LEU A 423 -14.45 5.20 4.23
N LEU A 424 -14.38 6.47 4.59
CA LEU A 424 -14.42 6.97 5.97
C LEU A 424 -15.45 8.10 6.03
N ASP A 425 -16.56 7.89 6.74
CA ASP A 425 -17.60 8.89 6.92
C ASP A 425 -17.61 9.35 8.38
N PRO A 426 -17.23 10.60 8.70
CA PRO A 426 -17.18 11.07 10.06
C PRO A 426 -18.58 11.15 10.68
N LEU A 427 -18.68 10.72 11.93
CA LEU A 427 -19.92 10.88 12.70
C LEU A 427 -20.19 12.36 13.00
N ALA A 428 -21.46 12.73 13.03
CA ALA A 428 -21.87 14.14 13.15
C ALA A 428 -21.40 14.80 14.47
N ASP A 429 -21.15 14.01 15.50
CA ASP A 429 -20.63 14.48 16.80
C ASP A 429 -19.09 14.51 16.88
N GLY A 430 -18.41 14.08 15.81
CA GLY A 430 -16.96 14.01 15.74
C GLY A 430 -16.32 12.91 16.58
N SER A 431 -17.10 12.03 17.22
CA SER A 431 -16.58 10.99 18.12
C SER A 431 -15.89 9.84 17.37
N GLY A 432 -16.13 9.69 16.08
CA GLY A 432 -15.59 8.57 15.30
C GLY A 432 -16.00 8.58 13.84
N LEU A 433 -15.92 7.41 13.22
CA LEU A 433 -16.15 7.20 11.79
C LEU A 433 -17.07 6.02 11.56
N LEU A 434 -17.92 6.10 10.54
CA LEU A 434 -18.45 4.93 9.87
C LEU A 434 -17.47 4.54 8.78
N ARG A 435 -16.83 3.36 8.89
CA ARG A 435 -15.92 2.85 7.87
C ARG A 435 -16.64 1.88 6.95
N THR A 436 -16.41 2.01 5.65
CA THR A 436 -16.76 0.97 4.68
C THR A 436 -15.54 0.09 4.48
N THR A 437 -15.66 -1.20 4.78
CA THR A 437 -14.61 -2.20 4.63
C THR A 437 -14.98 -3.22 3.54
N PRO A 438 -14.06 -4.06 3.08
CA PRO A 438 -14.41 -5.15 2.16
C PRO A 438 -15.45 -6.13 2.70
N GLU A 439 -15.55 -6.28 4.02
CA GLU A 439 -16.48 -7.17 4.71
C GLU A 439 -17.82 -6.52 5.05
N GLY A 440 -17.95 -5.19 4.97
CA GLY A 440 -19.17 -4.47 5.33
C GLY A 440 -18.90 -3.10 5.94
N TRP A 441 -19.59 -2.80 7.03
CA TRP A 441 -19.42 -1.52 7.73
C TRP A 441 -19.07 -1.76 9.20
N ASP A 442 -18.25 -0.86 9.73
CA ASP A 442 -17.99 -0.78 11.15
C ASP A 442 -17.99 0.68 11.65
N LEU A 443 -18.26 0.86 12.93
CA LEU A 443 -18.05 2.12 13.62
C LEU A 443 -16.65 2.09 14.24
N PHE A 444 -15.86 3.10 13.92
CA PHE A 444 -14.52 3.29 14.48
C PHE A 444 -14.58 4.46 15.46
N ASP A 445 -14.31 4.19 16.72
CA ASP A 445 -14.21 5.22 17.75
C ASP A 445 -12.86 5.90 17.69
N ALA A 446 -12.85 7.21 17.46
CA ALA A 446 -11.63 7.97 17.21
C ALA A 446 -10.77 8.20 18.47
N MET A 447 -11.36 8.05 19.66
CA MET A 447 -10.65 8.22 20.93
C MET A 447 -10.01 6.93 21.40
N SER A 448 -10.77 5.84 21.37
CA SER A 448 -10.28 4.53 21.82
C SER A 448 -9.61 3.71 20.72
N MET A 449 -9.69 4.17 19.46
CA MET A 449 -9.20 3.46 18.27
C MET A 449 -9.79 2.03 18.11
N GLN A 450 -10.99 1.81 18.67
CA GLN A 450 -11.69 0.52 18.61
C GLN A 450 -12.70 0.51 17.49
N GLU A 451 -12.98 -0.68 16.97
CA GLU A 451 -13.95 -0.90 15.90
C GLU A 451 -15.10 -1.78 16.35
N GLU A 452 -16.32 -1.43 15.97
CA GLU A 452 -17.53 -2.19 16.24
C GLU A 452 -18.28 -2.46 14.93
N PRO A 453 -18.50 -3.74 14.54
CA PRO A 453 -19.20 -4.06 13.32
C PRO A 453 -20.64 -3.55 13.32
N VAL A 454 -21.06 -2.90 12.23
CA VAL A 454 -22.46 -2.52 12.01
C VAL A 454 -23.21 -3.68 11.40
N LEU A 455 -24.09 -4.28 12.19
CA LEU A 455 -24.90 -5.41 11.74
C LEU A 455 -26.05 -4.93 10.86
N VAL A 456 -25.95 -5.20 9.57
CA VAL A 456 -26.99 -4.90 8.56
C VAL A 456 -27.78 -6.13 8.13
N GLU A 457 -27.50 -7.28 8.75
CA GLU A 457 -28.24 -8.51 8.51
C GLU A 457 -29.74 -8.33 8.85
N GLY A 458 -30.59 -8.62 7.87
CA GLY A 458 -32.04 -8.47 8.03
C GLY A 458 -32.61 -7.13 7.55
N LEU A 459 -31.79 -6.26 6.98
CA LEU A 459 -32.29 -5.12 6.22
C LEU A 459 -32.69 -5.62 4.82
N PHE A 460 -33.95 -5.48 4.48
CA PHE A 460 -34.49 -5.85 3.18
C PHE A 460 -35.20 -4.66 2.57
N LEU A 461 -35.04 -4.48 1.27
CA LEU A 461 -35.76 -3.53 0.47
C LEU A 461 -36.58 -4.28 -0.58
N ASP A 462 -37.89 -4.09 -0.58
CA ASP A 462 -38.74 -4.58 -1.65
C ASP A 462 -38.58 -3.67 -2.88
N LEU A 463 -38.07 -4.23 -3.97
CA LEU A 463 -37.88 -3.55 -5.23
C LEU A 463 -38.93 -4.05 -6.24
N GLU A 464 -39.55 -3.10 -6.96
CA GLU A 464 -40.29 -3.40 -8.19
C GLU A 464 -39.28 -3.50 -9.35
N PRO A 465 -38.96 -4.72 -9.84
CA PRO A 465 -37.86 -4.91 -10.78
C PRO A 465 -37.94 -4.00 -12.02
N ARG A 466 -39.15 -3.81 -12.60
CA ARG A 466 -39.29 -2.98 -13.80
C ARG A 466 -39.03 -1.50 -13.56
N GLU A 467 -39.34 -0.99 -12.37
CA GLU A 467 -39.03 0.39 -12.01
C GLU A 467 -37.53 0.55 -11.72
N ALA A 468 -36.91 -0.42 -11.05
CA ALA A 468 -35.48 -0.46 -10.86
C ALA A 468 -34.73 -0.51 -12.22
N TRP A 469 -35.14 -1.39 -13.13
CA TRP A 469 -34.56 -1.50 -14.47
C TRP A 469 -34.71 -0.23 -15.29
N ARG A 470 -35.89 0.42 -15.20
CA ARG A 470 -36.12 1.71 -15.82
C ARG A 470 -35.16 2.78 -15.31
N GLN A 471 -34.97 2.83 -14.00
CA GLN A 471 -34.01 3.75 -13.38
C GLN A 471 -32.58 3.48 -13.86
N MET A 472 -32.16 2.22 -13.94
CA MET A 472 -30.81 1.85 -14.42
C MET A 472 -30.56 2.33 -15.86
N ILE A 473 -31.55 2.18 -16.77
CA ILE A 473 -31.43 2.67 -18.15
C ILE A 473 -31.28 4.20 -18.14
N ILE A 474 -32.13 4.91 -17.38
CA ILE A 474 -32.08 6.35 -17.27
C ILE A 474 -30.75 6.83 -16.70
N ASP A 475 -30.21 6.16 -15.67
CA ASP A 475 -28.97 6.57 -15.05
C ASP A 475 -27.76 6.29 -15.96
N ALA A 476 -27.76 5.17 -16.69
CA ALA A 476 -26.76 4.90 -17.71
C ALA A 476 -26.80 6.00 -18.81
N TRP A 477 -27.99 6.34 -19.30
CA TRP A 477 -28.19 7.42 -20.29
C TRP A 477 -27.67 8.76 -19.76
N ARG A 478 -28.00 9.14 -18.50
CA ARG A 478 -27.56 10.39 -17.87
C ARG A 478 -26.04 10.45 -17.74
N LEU A 479 -25.42 9.36 -17.30
CA LEU A 479 -23.97 9.30 -17.14
C LEU A 479 -23.27 9.56 -18.48
N PHE A 480 -23.75 8.95 -19.57
CA PHE A 480 -23.23 9.24 -20.90
C PHE A 480 -23.50 10.66 -21.34
N ARG A 481 -24.73 11.16 -21.21
CA ARG A 481 -25.10 12.54 -21.57
C ARG A 481 -24.20 13.58 -20.90
N ASP A 482 -23.94 13.41 -19.61
CA ASP A 482 -23.28 14.42 -18.78
C ASP A 482 -21.74 14.33 -18.81
N THR A 483 -21.18 13.18 -19.23
CA THR A 483 -19.74 12.95 -19.10
C THR A 483 -19.05 12.47 -20.38
N PHE A 484 -19.79 12.19 -21.45
CA PHE A 484 -19.20 11.79 -22.73
C PHE A 484 -18.27 12.87 -23.27
N TYR A 485 -17.11 12.48 -23.84
CA TYR A 485 -16.01 13.39 -24.18
C TYR A 485 -16.33 14.47 -25.23
N VAL A 486 -17.43 14.34 -25.97
CA VAL A 486 -17.93 15.37 -26.91
C VAL A 486 -19.41 15.60 -26.70
N GLU A 487 -19.76 16.87 -26.51
CA GLU A 487 -21.15 17.29 -26.22
C GLU A 487 -22.16 16.87 -27.26
N ASN A 488 -21.77 16.74 -28.52
CA ASN A 488 -22.69 16.39 -29.62
C ASN A 488 -22.98 14.89 -29.73
N MET A 489 -22.53 14.05 -28.78
CA MET A 489 -22.77 12.61 -28.72
C MET A 489 -22.51 11.90 -30.07
N HIS A 490 -21.43 12.23 -30.77
CA HIS A 490 -21.17 11.77 -32.15
C HIS A 490 -22.27 12.02 -33.16
N ALA A 491 -23.10 13.05 -32.93
CA ALA A 491 -24.28 13.39 -33.70
C ALA A 491 -25.42 12.35 -33.62
N VAL A 492 -25.41 11.49 -32.60
CA VAL A 492 -26.53 10.60 -32.27
C VAL A 492 -27.60 11.41 -31.57
N ASP A 493 -28.87 11.17 -31.89
CA ASP A 493 -30.02 11.69 -31.14
C ASP A 493 -30.13 10.88 -29.82
N TRP A 494 -29.42 11.37 -28.78
CA TRP A 494 -29.27 10.63 -27.51
C TRP A 494 -30.58 10.55 -26.72
N ASP A 495 -31.49 11.54 -26.91
CA ASP A 495 -32.81 11.49 -26.31
C ASP A 495 -33.67 10.40 -26.99
N ALA A 496 -33.61 10.28 -28.32
CA ALA A 496 -34.29 9.21 -29.05
C ALA A 496 -33.76 7.82 -28.66
N ALA A 497 -32.43 7.67 -28.41
CA ALA A 497 -31.85 6.41 -27.95
C ALA A 497 -32.40 5.98 -26.58
N LEU A 498 -32.67 6.94 -25.67
CA LEU A 498 -33.35 6.65 -24.41
C LEU A 498 -34.79 6.18 -24.64
N ASP A 499 -35.55 6.91 -25.50
CA ASP A 499 -36.95 6.55 -25.80
C ASP A 499 -37.05 5.13 -26.37
N GLU A 500 -36.12 4.73 -27.25
CA GLU A 500 -36.08 3.39 -27.82
C GLU A 500 -35.72 2.34 -26.76
N ALA A 501 -34.72 2.62 -25.92
CA ALA A 501 -34.34 1.73 -24.83
C ALA A 501 -35.50 1.51 -23.83
N LEU A 502 -36.25 2.55 -23.51
CA LEU A 502 -37.45 2.45 -22.64
C LEU A 502 -38.60 1.66 -23.28
N ILE A 503 -38.73 1.68 -24.59
CA ILE A 503 -39.72 0.83 -25.31
C ILE A 503 -39.29 -0.63 -25.21
N MET A 504 -38.00 -0.95 -25.39
CA MET A 504 -37.49 -2.32 -25.29
C MET A 504 -37.63 -2.90 -23.86
N LEU A 505 -37.63 -2.05 -22.84
CA LEU A 505 -37.80 -2.48 -21.44
C LEU A 505 -39.13 -3.25 -21.21
N ASP A 506 -40.19 -2.92 -21.97
CA ASP A 506 -41.47 -3.60 -21.85
C ASP A 506 -41.38 -5.12 -22.17
N ASP A 507 -40.46 -5.50 -23.03
CA ASP A 507 -40.20 -6.88 -23.44
C ASP A 507 -39.16 -7.60 -22.60
N CYS A 508 -38.45 -6.90 -21.68
CA CYS A 508 -37.42 -7.50 -20.81
C CYS A 508 -38.06 -8.47 -19.79
N GLY A 509 -37.57 -9.68 -19.74
CA GLY A 509 -37.99 -10.71 -18.80
C GLY A 509 -37.07 -10.87 -17.57
N ASP A 510 -35.83 -10.50 -17.70
CA ASP A 510 -34.83 -10.60 -16.65
C ASP A 510 -33.78 -9.48 -16.73
N ARG A 511 -32.83 -9.55 -15.81
CA ARG A 511 -31.74 -8.59 -15.65
C ARG A 511 -30.76 -8.56 -16.83
N GLU A 512 -30.56 -9.70 -17.51
CA GLU A 512 -29.65 -9.79 -18.65
C GLU A 512 -30.27 -9.15 -19.91
N ASP A 513 -31.60 -9.19 -20.05
CA ASP A 513 -32.27 -8.45 -21.09
C ASP A 513 -32.08 -6.95 -20.93
N VAL A 514 -32.16 -6.43 -19.70
CA VAL A 514 -31.90 -4.98 -19.41
C VAL A 514 -30.44 -4.63 -19.70
N ALA A 515 -29.50 -5.50 -19.33
CA ALA A 515 -28.09 -5.35 -19.66
C ALA A 515 -27.87 -5.25 -21.19
N ARG A 516 -28.62 -6.04 -21.96
CA ARG A 516 -28.60 -5.98 -23.44
C ARG A 516 -29.13 -4.64 -23.93
N VAL A 517 -30.27 -4.18 -23.43
CA VAL A 517 -30.88 -2.89 -23.81
C VAL A 517 -29.90 -1.74 -23.55
N ILE A 518 -29.24 -1.70 -22.39
CA ILE A 518 -28.23 -0.69 -22.08
C ILE A 518 -27.05 -0.79 -23.06
N ARG A 519 -26.56 -1.99 -23.36
CA ARG A 519 -25.47 -2.19 -24.34
C ARG A 519 -25.85 -1.74 -25.73
N GLU A 520 -27.07 -2.00 -26.18
CA GLU A 520 -27.58 -1.56 -27.49
C GLU A 520 -27.68 -0.03 -27.56
N MET A 521 -28.21 0.61 -26.53
CA MET A 521 -28.26 2.07 -26.43
C MET A 521 -26.84 2.69 -26.52
N ILE A 522 -25.89 2.17 -25.77
CA ILE A 522 -24.51 2.64 -25.78
C ILE A 522 -23.84 2.42 -27.14
N ALA A 523 -24.15 1.31 -27.80
CA ALA A 523 -23.54 0.93 -29.08
C ALA A 523 -23.86 1.94 -30.20
N GLU A 524 -24.92 2.71 -30.10
CA GLU A 524 -25.25 3.75 -31.08
C GLU A 524 -24.18 4.83 -31.19
N LEU A 525 -23.44 5.08 -30.10
CA LEU A 525 -22.34 6.05 -30.07
C LEU A 525 -21.15 5.64 -30.96
N ASN A 526 -21.07 4.36 -31.34
CA ASN A 526 -20.01 3.81 -32.18
C ASN A 526 -18.60 4.28 -31.74
N VAL A 527 -18.27 4.02 -30.50
CA VAL A 527 -17.04 4.46 -29.84
C VAL A 527 -16.39 3.31 -29.07
N GLY A 528 -15.07 3.31 -28.93
CA GLY A 528 -14.35 2.39 -28.07
C GLY A 528 -14.59 2.68 -26.58
N HIS A 529 -14.25 1.74 -25.69
CA HIS A 529 -14.30 1.91 -24.24
C HIS A 529 -15.66 2.29 -23.62
N ALA A 530 -16.74 2.13 -24.36
CA ALA A 530 -18.10 2.28 -23.86
C ALA A 530 -18.66 0.91 -23.46
N TYR A 531 -18.77 0.62 -22.17
CA TYR A 531 -19.12 -0.71 -21.66
C TYR A 531 -20.21 -0.63 -20.62
N TYR A 532 -21.01 -1.70 -20.57
CA TYR A 532 -21.84 -2.04 -19.44
C TYR A 532 -21.20 -3.20 -18.66
N LEU A 533 -20.98 -3.01 -17.37
CA LEU A 533 -20.23 -3.89 -16.47
C LEU A 533 -21.18 -4.50 -15.45
N SER A 534 -21.65 -5.72 -15.68
CA SER A 534 -22.65 -6.40 -14.83
C SER A 534 -22.14 -6.68 -13.39
N GLY A 535 -20.83 -6.82 -13.20
CA GLY A 535 -20.20 -6.98 -11.89
C GLY A 535 -19.65 -5.67 -11.30
N GLY A 536 -20.07 -4.50 -11.84
CA GLY A 536 -19.52 -3.22 -11.43
C GLY A 536 -18.05 -3.06 -11.86
N TRP A 537 -17.38 -2.06 -11.29
CA TRP A 537 -15.96 -1.80 -11.57
C TRP A 537 -15.04 -2.93 -11.11
N GLY A 538 -15.45 -3.70 -10.11
CA GLY A 538 -14.72 -4.90 -9.65
C GLY A 538 -14.53 -5.98 -10.72
N MET A 539 -15.20 -5.91 -11.89
CA MET A 539 -14.90 -6.79 -13.03
C MET A 539 -13.48 -6.64 -13.56
N PHE A 540 -12.84 -5.50 -13.36
CA PHE A 540 -11.46 -5.25 -13.74
C PHE A 540 -10.48 -5.62 -12.62
N ASP A 541 -10.98 -5.71 -11.39
CA ASP A 541 -10.22 -6.22 -10.25
C ASP A 541 -10.32 -7.74 -10.22
N ARG A 542 -9.34 -8.39 -10.84
CA ARG A 542 -9.19 -9.85 -10.81
C ARG A 542 -8.47 -10.28 -9.54
N GLY A 543 -8.84 -9.71 -8.39
CA GLY A 543 -8.41 -10.24 -7.11
C GLY A 543 -8.56 -11.77 -7.10
N ALA A 544 -7.64 -12.47 -6.48
CA ALA A 544 -7.58 -13.92 -6.42
C ALA A 544 -8.90 -14.49 -5.87
N GLN A 545 -9.88 -14.72 -6.75
CA GLN A 545 -11.06 -15.50 -6.37
C GLN A 545 -10.58 -16.92 -6.06
N GLU A 546 -10.97 -17.45 -4.93
CA GLU A 546 -10.77 -18.87 -4.67
C GLU A 546 -11.28 -19.67 -5.86
N PRO A 547 -10.44 -20.54 -6.46
CA PRO A 547 -10.87 -21.33 -7.60
C PRO A 547 -12.10 -22.17 -7.22
N PRO A 548 -13.09 -22.32 -8.13
CA PRO A 548 -14.23 -23.16 -7.86
C PRO A 548 -13.79 -24.55 -7.38
N ARG A 549 -14.52 -25.16 -6.47
CA ARG A 549 -14.16 -26.47 -5.90
C ARG A 549 -14.03 -27.59 -6.94
N ASP A 550 -14.56 -27.39 -8.14
CA ASP A 550 -14.50 -28.28 -9.31
C ASP A 550 -13.54 -27.76 -10.39
N ALA A 551 -12.71 -26.75 -10.08
CA ALA A 551 -11.70 -26.26 -11.00
C ALA A 551 -10.69 -27.35 -11.35
N VAL A 552 -10.25 -27.35 -12.60
CA VAL A 552 -9.20 -28.27 -13.08
C VAL A 552 -7.84 -27.75 -12.63
N GLY A 553 -7.08 -28.58 -11.96
CA GLY A 553 -5.67 -28.32 -11.67
C GLY A 553 -4.77 -28.56 -12.88
N PHE A 554 -3.68 -27.78 -12.98
CA PHE A 554 -2.70 -27.89 -14.06
C PHE A 554 -1.31 -28.16 -13.50
N LEU A 555 -0.50 -28.87 -14.30
CA LEU A 555 0.89 -29.20 -13.95
C LEU A 555 1.93 -28.52 -14.84
N GLY A 556 1.53 -27.64 -15.75
CA GLY A 556 2.43 -27.01 -16.72
C GLY A 556 2.95 -27.99 -17.77
N VAL A 557 2.10 -28.90 -18.26
CA VAL A 557 2.49 -29.99 -19.13
C VAL A 557 1.57 -30.12 -20.33
N ASP A 558 2.14 -30.38 -21.49
CA ASP A 558 1.41 -30.84 -22.68
C ASP A 558 1.33 -32.38 -22.64
N TRP A 559 0.12 -32.90 -22.77
CA TRP A 559 -0.18 -34.31 -22.70
C TRP A 559 -0.52 -34.87 -24.07
N VAL A 560 0.03 -36.04 -24.38
CA VAL A 560 -0.37 -36.86 -25.56
C VAL A 560 -0.86 -38.24 -25.11
N TYR A 561 -1.93 -38.72 -25.73
CA TYR A 561 -2.42 -40.10 -25.48
C TYR A 561 -1.89 -41.04 -26.56
N GLU A 562 -0.93 -41.87 -26.22
CA GLU A 562 -0.27 -42.80 -27.12
C GLU A 562 -0.10 -44.15 -26.46
N GLN A 563 -0.29 -45.24 -27.26
CA GLN A 563 -0.09 -46.65 -26.82
C GLN A 563 -0.85 -46.97 -25.51
N ASP A 564 -2.11 -46.49 -25.42
CA ASP A 564 -2.99 -46.67 -24.25
C ASP A 564 -2.52 -45.98 -22.95
N HIS A 565 -1.62 -44.99 -23.04
CA HIS A 565 -1.11 -44.22 -21.91
C HIS A 565 -1.10 -42.70 -22.19
N TRP A 566 -1.26 -41.93 -21.10
CA TRP A 566 -1.01 -40.48 -21.13
C TRP A 566 0.46 -40.22 -20.89
N THR A 567 1.10 -39.60 -21.88
CA THR A 567 2.53 -39.32 -21.88
C THR A 567 2.78 -37.80 -21.86
N VAL A 568 3.78 -37.37 -21.13
CA VAL A 568 4.29 -35.98 -21.16
C VAL A 568 4.91 -35.74 -22.53
N GLU A 569 4.25 -34.96 -23.35
CA GLU A 569 4.80 -34.50 -24.64
C GLU A 569 5.85 -33.41 -24.39
N LYS A 570 5.52 -32.45 -23.53
CA LYS A 570 6.39 -31.33 -23.20
C LYS A 570 6.11 -30.82 -21.79
N VAL A 571 7.14 -30.44 -21.04
CA VAL A 571 7.02 -29.64 -19.83
C VAL A 571 7.20 -28.18 -20.21
N VAL A 572 6.21 -27.34 -19.93
CA VAL A 572 6.16 -25.92 -20.31
C VAL A 572 7.00 -25.12 -19.32
N ARG A 573 8.28 -24.98 -19.58
CA ARG A 573 9.21 -24.23 -18.73
C ARG A 573 9.69 -22.96 -19.43
N PRO A 574 9.37 -21.74 -18.90
CA PRO A 574 10.07 -20.53 -19.31
C PRO A 574 11.52 -20.55 -18.84
N GLU A 575 12.37 -19.72 -19.43
CA GLU A 575 13.74 -19.57 -18.92
C GLU A 575 13.76 -18.92 -17.53
N PRO A 576 14.72 -19.30 -16.65
CA PRO A 576 14.90 -18.68 -15.34
C PRO A 576 15.16 -17.16 -15.49
N GLY A 577 14.51 -16.36 -14.66
CA GLY A 577 14.64 -14.90 -14.65
C GLY A 577 13.43 -14.14 -15.17
N PHE A 578 12.46 -14.80 -15.81
CA PHE A 578 11.12 -14.25 -15.95
C PHE A 578 10.37 -14.41 -14.61
N GLN A 579 9.69 -13.38 -14.14
CA GLN A 579 8.73 -13.49 -13.03
C GLN A 579 7.52 -14.29 -13.52
N ALA A 580 7.70 -15.57 -13.68
CA ALA A 580 6.61 -16.46 -13.99
C ALA A 580 6.05 -17.02 -12.69
N GLN A 581 4.77 -17.31 -12.69
CA GLN A 581 4.11 -18.12 -11.71
C GLN A 581 4.97 -19.37 -11.39
N HIS A 582 5.05 -19.77 -10.12
CA HIS A 582 5.74 -20.99 -9.69
C HIS A 582 5.28 -22.21 -10.52
N HIS A 583 6.25 -22.94 -11.08
CA HIS A 583 5.95 -24.12 -11.89
C HIS A 583 5.80 -25.34 -10.98
N PRO A 584 4.66 -26.06 -10.98
CA PRO A 584 4.41 -27.18 -10.06
C PRO A 584 5.47 -28.28 -10.08
N LEU A 585 6.12 -28.49 -11.22
CA LEU A 585 7.14 -29.53 -11.40
C LEU A 585 8.59 -29.05 -11.18
N GLU A 586 8.80 -27.87 -10.59
CA GLU A 586 10.12 -27.33 -10.23
C GLU A 586 10.47 -27.53 -8.76
N ASP A 587 9.58 -28.06 -7.97
CA ASP A 587 9.83 -28.37 -6.56
C ASP A 587 10.99 -29.36 -6.42
N ALA A 588 11.71 -29.21 -5.31
CA ALA A 588 12.89 -30.03 -5.03
C ALA A 588 12.55 -31.54 -5.01
N GLY A 589 13.19 -32.27 -5.88
CA GLY A 589 12.97 -33.72 -6.03
C GLY A 589 11.99 -34.13 -7.10
N VAL A 590 11.21 -33.19 -7.67
CA VAL A 590 10.31 -33.43 -8.80
C VAL A 590 11.10 -33.39 -10.11
N ARG A 591 11.17 -34.50 -10.85
CA ARG A 591 11.96 -34.59 -12.08
C ARG A 591 11.17 -35.21 -13.22
N VAL A 592 10.01 -34.60 -13.52
CA VAL A 592 9.21 -34.99 -14.67
C VAL A 592 9.80 -34.39 -15.95
N GLN A 593 9.84 -35.20 -17.02
CA GLN A 593 10.38 -34.81 -18.33
C GLN A 593 9.51 -35.36 -19.47
N ALA A 594 9.71 -34.86 -20.67
CA ALA A 594 9.09 -35.41 -21.87
C ALA A 594 9.39 -36.91 -22.01
N GLY A 595 8.37 -37.69 -22.36
CA GLY A 595 8.40 -39.13 -22.47
C GLY A 595 7.97 -39.89 -21.21
N ASP A 596 7.82 -39.26 -20.06
CA ASP A 596 7.26 -39.87 -18.85
C ASP A 596 5.77 -40.15 -19.03
N ARG A 597 5.30 -41.31 -18.54
CA ARG A 597 3.89 -41.69 -18.58
C ARG A 597 3.22 -41.46 -17.25
N LEU A 598 2.09 -40.75 -17.23
CA LEU A 598 1.29 -40.58 -16.02
C LEU A 598 0.37 -41.78 -15.87
N LEU A 599 0.62 -42.62 -14.87
CA LEU A 599 -0.11 -43.83 -14.61
C LEU A 599 -1.31 -43.66 -13.67
N ALA A 600 -1.13 -42.85 -12.61
CA ALA A 600 -2.17 -42.65 -11.61
C ALA A 600 -2.07 -41.25 -10.95
N VAL A 601 -3.23 -40.80 -10.44
CA VAL A 601 -3.33 -39.61 -9.57
C VAL A 601 -4.09 -40.00 -8.33
N ASN A 602 -3.52 -39.79 -7.14
CA ASN A 602 -4.05 -40.20 -5.84
C ASN A 602 -4.45 -41.69 -5.83
N GLY A 603 -3.55 -42.54 -6.37
CA GLY A 603 -3.72 -43.99 -6.47
C GLY A 603 -4.80 -44.44 -7.48
N ARG A 604 -5.48 -43.56 -8.19
CA ARG A 604 -6.47 -43.89 -9.21
C ARG A 604 -5.85 -43.91 -10.60
N PRO A 605 -5.88 -45.03 -11.31
CA PRO A 605 -5.23 -45.16 -12.61
C PRO A 605 -5.86 -44.25 -13.68
N LEU A 606 -5.06 -43.82 -14.65
CA LEU A 606 -5.46 -43.12 -15.87
C LEU A 606 -5.53 -44.12 -17.05
N GLY A 607 -6.33 -43.79 -18.06
CA GLY A 607 -6.48 -44.56 -19.28
C GLY A 607 -7.30 -43.81 -20.31
N SER A 608 -7.88 -44.55 -21.28
CA SER A 608 -8.71 -43.94 -22.32
C SER A 608 -10.02 -43.33 -21.80
N ASP A 609 -10.49 -43.76 -20.64
CA ASP A 609 -11.71 -43.33 -19.97
C ASP A 609 -11.47 -42.21 -18.93
N ARG A 610 -10.22 -41.95 -18.59
CA ARG A 610 -9.85 -40.94 -17.60
C ARG A 610 -8.58 -40.19 -18.02
N SER A 611 -8.75 -38.96 -18.47
CA SER A 611 -7.65 -38.09 -18.84
C SER A 611 -6.95 -37.43 -17.64
N PRO A 612 -5.74 -36.85 -17.80
CA PRO A 612 -5.08 -36.03 -16.78
C PRO A 612 -5.99 -34.91 -16.26
N TRP A 613 -6.67 -34.18 -17.13
CA TRP A 613 -7.57 -33.08 -16.75
C TRP A 613 -8.74 -33.56 -15.88
N ALA A 614 -9.36 -34.71 -16.24
CA ALA A 614 -10.39 -35.30 -15.41
C ALA A 614 -9.87 -35.82 -14.06
N ALA A 615 -8.60 -36.22 -14.02
CA ALA A 615 -7.97 -36.67 -12.78
C ALA A 615 -7.59 -35.50 -11.84
N LEU A 616 -7.41 -34.30 -12.40
CA LEU A 616 -6.99 -33.09 -11.69
C LEU A 616 -8.15 -32.13 -11.34
N VAL A 617 -9.40 -32.51 -11.59
CA VAL A 617 -10.57 -31.74 -11.14
C VAL A 617 -10.57 -31.67 -9.61
N GLY A 618 -10.74 -30.46 -9.05
CA GLY A 618 -10.82 -30.22 -7.61
C GLY A 618 -9.48 -30.37 -6.87
N THR A 619 -8.36 -30.24 -7.60
CA THR A 619 -7.02 -30.41 -6.99
C THR A 619 -6.22 -29.12 -6.92
N VAL A 620 -6.77 -27.98 -7.35
CA VAL A 620 -6.08 -26.69 -7.32
C VAL A 620 -5.68 -26.32 -5.90
N GLY A 621 -4.38 -26.07 -5.69
CA GLY A 621 -3.85 -25.69 -4.38
C GLY A 621 -3.71 -26.83 -3.37
N PHE A 622 -4.09 -28.06 -3.73
CA PHE A 622 -3.97 -29.23 -2.85
C PHE A 622 -2.84 -30.15 -3.31
N GLY A 623 -2.03 -30.64 -2.36
CA GLY A 623 -1.01 -31.64 -2.65
C GLY A 623 -1.62 -32.94 -3.13
N ILE A 624 -1.18 -33.42 -4.29
CA ILE A 624 -1.59 -34.71 -4.87
C ILE A 624 -0.39 -35.63 -5.05
N GLU A 625 -0.62 -36.93 -4.96
CA GLU A 625 0.35 -37.94 -5.37
C GLU A 625 0.11 -38.29 -6.85
N ALA A 626 1.16 -38.11 -7.67
CA ALA A 626 1.14 -38.51 -9.08
C ALA A 626 2.18 -39.61 -9.35
N THR A 627 1.72 -40.74 -9.89
CA THR A 627 2.57 -41.88 -10.25
C THR A 627 2.96 -41.80 -11.72
N PHE A 628 4.24 -41.71 -11.98
CA PHE A 628 4.83 -41.72 -13.32
C PHE A 628 5.61 -43.02 -13.62
N GLU A 629 5.77 -43.30 -14.89
CA GLU A 629 6.67 -44.34 -15.40
C GLU A 629 7.69 -43.75 -16.36
N ARG A 630 8.94 -44.14 -16.19
CA ARG A 630 10.07 -43.85 -17.09
C ARG A 630 10.87 -45.11 -17.37
N GLU A 631 10.97 -45.50 -18.62
CA GLU A 631 11.75 -46.70 -19.03
C GLU A 631 11.39 -47.98 -18.25
N GLY A 632 10.09 -48.16 -17.93
CA GLY A 632 9.58 -49.29 -17.16
C GLY A 632 9.76 -49.19 -15.64
N ASN A 633 10.31 -48.09 -15.11
CA ASN A 633 10.40 -47.85 -13.68
C ASN A 633 9.34 -46.86 -13.23
N THR A 634 8.58 -47.20 -12.21
CA THR A 634 7.58 -46.31 -11.63
C THR A 634 8.19 -45.45 -10.52
N PHE A 635 7.74 -44.21 -10.41
CA PHE A 635 8.06 -43.29 -9.32
C PHE A 635 6.89 -42.39 -8.99
N ASP A 636 6.74 -42.08 -7.72
CA ASP A 636 5.72 -41.18 -7.22
C ASP A 636 6.32 -39.78 -6.94
N ILE A 637 5.53 -38.75 -7.20
CA ILE A 637 5.82 -37.38 -6.83
C ILE A 637 4.65 -36.81 -6.04
N LEU A 638 4.96 -35.95 -5.08
CA LEU A 638 4.00 -35.07 -4.43
C LEU A 638 4.07 -33.71 -5.11
N VAL A 639 2.94 -33.22 -5.64
CA VAL A 639 2.90 -31.97 -6.39
C VAL A 639 1.60 -31.23 -6.11
N THR A 640 1.66 -29.87 -6.10
CA THR A 640 0.47 -29.03 -5.92
C THR A 640 0.08 -28.42 -7.27
N PRO A 641 -1.04 -28.83 -7.89
CA PRO A 641 -1.53 -28.29 -9.15
C PRO A 641 -1.95 -26.80 -9.00
N ILE A 642 -1.66 -26.01 -10.04
CA ILE A 642 -2.07 -24.61 -10.13
C ILE A 642 -3.42 -24.46 -10.83
N GLY A 643 -4.14 -23.36 -10.57
CA GLY A 643 -5.47 -23.09 -11.14
C GLY A 643 -5.43 -22.63 -12.60
N SER A 644 -4.30 -22.10 -13.06
CA SER A 644 -4.08 -21.66 -14.44
C SER A 644 -2.61 -21.78 -14.80
N GLU A 645 -2.31 -22.19 -16.02
CA GLU A 645 -0.95 -22.23 -16.57
C GLU A 645 -0.74 -21.20 -17.68
N SER A 646 -1.65 -20.22 -17.83
CA SER A 646 -1.57 -19.19 -18.87
C SER A 646 -0.30 -18.37 -18.77
N GLU A 647 0.12 -17.96 -17.59
CA GLU A 647 1.36 -17.19 -17.37
C GLU A 647 2.61 -18.02 -17.74
N LEU A 648 2.64 -19.29 -17.34
CA LEU A 648 3.76 -20.18 -17.71
C LEU A 648 3.86 -20.36 -19.23
N ARG A 649 2.70 -20.56 -19.89
CA ARG A 649 2.63 -20.73 -21.34
C ARG A 649 3.01 -19.47 -22.07
N HIS A 650 2.54 -18.32 -21.60
CA HIS A 650 2.87 -17.01 -22.17
C HIS A 650 4.36 -16.72 -22.06
N ALA A 651 4.96 -16.91 -20.89
CA ALA A 651 6.39 -16.74 -20.71
C ALA A 651 7.22 -17.68 -21.60
N ALA A 652 6.83 -18.96 -21.68
CA ALA A 652 7.49 -19.92 -22.56
C ALA A 652 7.34 -19.59 -24.05
N TRP A 653 6.22 -18.96 -24.45
CA TRP A 653 6.01 -18.49 -25.81
C TRP A 653 6.95 -17.31 -26.14
N ILE A 654 7.07 -16.33 -25.24
CA ILE A 654 8.00 -15.20 -25.38
C ILE A 654 9.43 -15.71 -25.55
N ASP A 655 9.87 -16.64 -24.71
CA ASP A 655 11.21 -17.25 -24.80
C ASP A 655 11.41 -18.00 -26.10
N THR A 656 10.39 -18.71 -26.58
CA THR A 656 10.45 -19.42 -27.86
C THR A 656 10.65 -18.44 -29.00
N ASN A 657 9.92 -17.32 -29.01
CA ASN A 657 10.05 -16.30 -30.03
C ASN A 657 11.42 -15.61 -29.96
N ARG A 658 11.91 -15.29 -28.78
CA ARG A 658 13.26 -14.72 -28.57
C ARG A 658 14.33 -15.66 -29.13
N LYS A 659 14.27 -16.97 -28.85
CA LYS A 659 15.18 -17.98 -29.38
C LYS A 659 15.12 -18.06 -30.88
N LYS A 660 13.91 -18.07 -31.47
CA LYS A 660 13.74 -18.05 -32.94
C LYS A 660 14.42 -16.83 -33.60
N VAL A 661 14.22 -15.62 -32.96
CA VAL A 661 14.88 -14.40 -33.48
C VAL A 661 16.39 -14.50 -33.38
N HIS A 662 16.93 -14.93 -32.22
CA HIS A 662 18.37 -15.07 -32.01
C HIS A 662 18.99 -16.10 -33.00
N GLU A 663 18.36 -17.26 -33.14
CA GLU A 663 18.85 -18.31 -34.04
C GLU A 663 18.82 -17.86 -35.52
N ALA A 664 17.74 -17.21 -35.95
CA ALA A 664 17.61 -16.73 -37.32
C ALA A 664 18.54 -15.55 -37.67
N THR A 665 19.12 -14.89 -36.67
CA THR A 665 19.92 -13.66 -36.86
C THR A 665 21.33 -13.75 -36.32
N ASP A 666 21.79 -14.94 -35.92
CA ASP A 666 23.06 -15.16 -35.22
C ASP A 666 23.22 -14.26 -34.00
N GLY A 667 22.11 -14.02 -33.26
CA GLY A 667 22.07 -13.19 -32.07
C GLY A 667 22.21 -11.68 -32.31
N ARG A 668 22.10 -11.22 -33.53
CA ARG A 668 22.24 -9.79 -33.90
C ARG A 668 20.98 -8.97 -33.60
N VAL A 669 19.81 -9.59 -33.63
CA VAL A 669 18.54 -8.94 -33.39
C VAL A 669 17.99 -9.40 -32.05
N GLY A 670 17.55 -8.44 -31.19
CA GLY A 670 16.87 -8.68 -29.96
C GLY A 670 15.37 -8.72 -30.16
N TYR A 671 14.66 -9.37 -29.19
CA TYR A 671 13.22 -9.50 -29.19
C TYR A 671 12.67 -9.11 -27.82
N ILE A 672 11.70 -8.20 -27.82
CA ILE A 672 11.00 -7.71 -26.63
C ILE A 672 9.50 -7.86 -26.86
N TYR A 673 8.79 -8.48 -25.92
CA TYR A 673 7.34 -8.56 -25.95
C TYR A 673 6.72 -7.59 -24.92
N VAL A 674 5.66 -6.87 -25.30
CA VAL A 674 4.97 -5.90 -24.47
C VAL A 674 3.48 -6.30 -24.35
N ARG A 675 3.12 -6.98 -23.25
CA ARG A 675 1.77 -7.51 -23.02
C ARG A 675 0.69 -6.44 -22.83
N ASN A 676 1.07 -5.35 -22.17
CA ASN A 676 0.21 -4.20 -21.90
C ASN A 676 1.07 -2.94 -21.67
N THR A 677 0.43 -1.80 -21.50
CA THR A 677 1.10 -0.54 -21.17
C THR A 677 0.86 -0.12 -19.70
N GLY A 678 0.38 -1.04 -18.87
CA GLY A 678 0.26 -0.90 -17.42
C GLY A 678 1.59 -1.13 -16.70
N ILE A 679 1.53 -1.29 -15.38
CA ILE A 679 2.71 -1.50 -14.51
C ILE A 679 3.46 -2.77 -14.88
N GLU A 680 2.73 -3.86 -15.12
CA GLU A 680 3.32 -5.15 -15.52
C GLU A 680 4.08 -5.03 -16.84
N GLY A 681 3.47 -4.42 -17.84
CA GLY A 681 4.12 -4.22 -19.13
C GLY A 681 5.32 -3.28 -19.08
N GLN A 682 5.33 -2.30 -18.17
CA GLN A 682 6.51 -1.47 -17.89
C GLN A 682 7.65 -2.30 -17.29
N THR A 683 7.34 -3.14 -16.31
CA THR A 683 8.32 -4.04 -15.67
C THR A 683 8.90 -5.01 -16.69
N ASP A 684 8.04 -5.64 -17.48
CA ASP A 684 8.45 -6.57 -18.54
C ASP A 684 9.32 -5.88 -19.61
N LEU A 685 8.92 -4.69 -20.07
CA LEU A 685 9.68 -3.93 -21.06
C LEU A 685 11.08 -3.60 -20.56
N ILE A 686 11.18 -3.05 -19.36
CA ILE A 686 12.47 -2.63 -18.78
C ILE A 686 13.38 -3.84 -18.64
N SER A 687 12.89 -4.91 -18.04
CA SER A 687 13.64 -6.15 -17.84
C SER A 687 14.17 -6.71 -19.16
N GLN A 688 13.29 -6.84 -20.17
CA GLN A 688 13.66 -7.34 -21.49
C GLN A 688 14.55 -6.36 -22.27
N PHE A 689 14.30 -5.05 -22.13
CA PHE A 689 15.12 -4.03 -22.81
C PHE A 689 16.57 -4.11 -22.35
N PHE A 690 16.83 -4.18 -21.06
CA PHE A 690 18.20 -4.30 -20.55
C PHE A 690 18.89 -5.62 -20.97
N ALA A 691 18.13 -6.69 -21.12
CA ALA A 691 18.65 -7.96 -21.62
C ALA A 691 19.04 -7.88 -23.12
N GLU A 692 18.29 -7.12 -23.93
CA GLU A 692 18.42 -7.12 -25.39
C GLU A 692 19.02 -5.83 -25.99
N MET A 693 19.15 -4.73 -25.22
CA MET A 693 19.61 -3.44 -25.73
C MET A 693 21.01 -3.42 -26.36
N HIS A 694 21.84 -4.43 -26.05
CA HIS A 694 23.18 -4.59 -26.60
C HIS A 694 23.18 -5.20 -27.98
N ARG A 695 22.05 -5.71 -28.48
CA ARG A 695 21.91 -6.24 -29.83
C ARG A 695 21.99 -5.13 -30.86
N GLU A 696 22.27 -5.50 -32.13
CA GLU A 696 22.43 -4.53 -33.23
C GLU A 696 21.08 -3.95 -33.68
N ALA A 697 19.97 -4.69 -33.53
CA ALA A 697 18.61 -4.26 -33.85
C ALA A 697 17.61 -4.82 -32.85
N LEU A 698 16.39 -4.26 -32.78
CA LEU A 698 15.32 -4.75 -31.91
C LEU A 698 14.02 -4.97 -32.68
N ILE A 699 13.33 -6.06 -32.32
CA ILE A 699 11.92 -6.30 -32.63
C ILE A 699 11.14 -6.09 -31.33
N ILE A 700 10.21 -5.15 -31.37
CA ILE A 700 9.25 -4.91 -30.29
C ILE A 700 7.94 -5.57 -30.71
N ASP A 701 7.52 -6.61 -30.01
CA ASP A 701 6.27 -7.31 -30.30
C ASP A 701 5.22 -6.85 -29.31
N GLU A 702 4.24 -6.10 -29.77
CA GLU A 702 3.12 -5.62 -28.96
C GLU A 702 1.78 -6.20 -29.44
N ARG A 703 1.81 -7.23 -30.25
CA ARG A 703 0.59 -7.96 -30.65
C ARG A 703 -0.15 -8.45 -29.42
N TRP A 704 -1.47 -8.33 -29.42
CA TRP A 704 -2.36 -8.64 -28.30
C TRP A 704 -2.14 -7.75 -27.05
N ASN A 705 -1.52 -6.61 -27.22
CA ASN A 705 -1.35 -5.66 -26.12
C ASN A 705 -2.72 -5.16 -25.63
N GLY A 706 -3.08 -5.49 -24.40
CA GLY A 706 -4.39 -5.17 -23.80
C GLY A 706 -4.58 -3.70 -23.41
N GLY A 707 -3.61 -2.83 -23.72
CA GLY A 707 -3.67 -1.41 -23.36
C GLY A 707 -3.19 -1.13 -21.92
N GLY A 708 -3.66 -0.05 -21.35
CA GLY A 708 -3.25 0.44 -20.03
C GLY A 708 -3.00 1.94 -20.05
N GLN A 709 -1.97 2.39 -19.34
CA GLN A 709 -1.60 3.80 -19.27
C GLN A 709 -0.93 4.28 -20.58
N ILE A 710 -0.74 5.60 -20.70
CA ILE A 710 -0.08 6.20 -21.85
C ILE A 710 1.39 5.75 -21.94
N PRO A 711 1.81 5.12 -23.05
CA PRO A 711 3.13 4.50 -23.17
C PRO A 711 4.25 5.50 -23.51
N THR A 712 4.17 6.75 -23.06
CA THR A 712 5.15 7.79 -23.38
C THR A 712 6.55 7.40 -22.92
N ARG A 713 6.69 6.80 -21.75
CA ARG A 713 7.98 6.35 -21.20
C ARG A 713 8.60 5.23 -22.00
N PHE A 714 7.78 4.34 -22.56
CA PHE A 714 8.28 3.28 -23.45
C PHE A 714 8.97 3.90 -24.67
N ILE A 715 8.34 4.93 -25.23
CA ILE A 715 8.90 5.68 -26.36
C ILE A 715 10.16 6.44 -25.96
N GLU A 716 10.19 7.09 -24.80
CA GLU A 716 11.38 7.77 -24.29
C GLU A 716 12.57 6.80 -24.18
N LEU A 717 12.36 5.60 -23.65
CA LEU A 717 13.40 4.58 -23.53
C LEU A 717 13.90 4.11 -24.91
N LEU A 718 12.97 3.82 -25.80
CA LEU A 718 13.28 3.33 -27.16
C LEU A 718 13.89 4.42 -28.07
N ASN A 719 13.63 5.72 -27.79
CA ASN A 719 14.08 6.86 -28.56
C ASN A 719 15.36 7.52 -28.04
N ARG A 720 15.99 6.98 -27.00
CA ARG A 720 17.24 7.54 -26.49
C ARG A 720 18.30 7.59 -27.60
N GLN A 721 18.95 8.76 -27.72
CA GLN A 721 20.00 8.98 -28.73
C GLN A 721 21.37 9.00 -28.05
N PRO A 722 22.43 8.52 -28.74
CA PRO A 722 23.78 8.63 -28.21
C PRO A 722 24.24 10.09 -28.26
N VAL A 723 24.64 10.61 -27.11
CA VAL A 723 25.10 12.02 -26.95
C VAL A 723 26.61 12.09 -27.05
N SER A 724 27.32 11.10 -26.54
CA SER A 724 28.76 11.04 -26.49
C SER A 724 29.29 9.61 -26.41
N TRP A 725 30.60 9.44 -26.57
CA TRP A 725 31.31 8.17 -26.43
C TRP A 725 32.47 8.32 -25.46
N TRP A 726 32.64 7.33 -24.61
CA TRP A 726 33.73 7.26 -23.65
C TRP A 726 34.77 6.29 -24.16
N ALA A 727 35.96 6.81 -24.45
CA ALA A 727 37.10 6.01 -24.89
C ALA A 727 37.96 5.61 -23.70
N ARG A 728 38.19 4.31 -23.53
CA ARG A 728 39.16 3.81 -22.56
C ARG A 728 40.42 3.31 -23.21
N ARG A 729 41.52 3.23 -22.48
CA ARG A 729 42.81 2.77 -23.03
C ARG A 729 42.74 1.32 -23.50
N HIS A 730 42.07 0.47 -22.72
CA HIS A 730 41.92 -0.94 -22.99
C HIS A 730 40.44 -1.30 -22.96
N GLY A 731 39.98 -2.00 -23.97
CA GLY A 731 38.59 -2.40 -24.13
C GLY A 731 37.81 -1.51 -25.10
N ASP A 732 36.52 -1.80 -25.23
CA ASP A 732 35.64 -1.12 -26.19
C ASP A 732 35.16 0.22 -25.65
N ASP A 733 34.84 1.13 -26.54
CA ASP A 733 34.18 2.40 -26.23
C ASP A 733 32.71 2.15 -25.82
N TRP A 734 32.22 2.87 -24.84
CA TRP A 734 30.82 2.82 -24.49
C TRP A 734 30.13 4.17 -24.76
N ARG A 735 28.84 4.14 -24.98
CA ARG A 735 28.01 5.30 -25.29
C ARG A 735 27.45 5.93 -24.05
N SER A 736 27.13 7.19 -24.12
CA SER A 736 26.37 7.91 -23.10
C SER A 736 25.09 8.50 -23.73
N PRO A 737 23.90 8.21 -23.19
CA PRO A 737 23.64 7.30 -22.08
C PRO A 737 24.03 5.84 -22.38
N SER A 738 24.39 5.09 -21.35
CA SER A 738 24.81 3.68 -21.49
C SER A 738 23.62 2.75 -21.74
N ASP A 739 22.47 3.14 -21.28
CA ASP A 739 21.20 2.42 -21.28
C ASP A 739 20.29 2.90 -22.44
N GLY A 740 20.74 2.73 -23.64
CA GLY A 740 20.01 3.05 -24.86
C GLY A 740 20.27 2.03 -25.98
N HIS A 741 19.27 1.79 -26.82
CA HIS A 741 19.43 1.02 -28.05
C HIS A 741 19.42 1.95 -29.23
N PHE A 742 20.52 1.97 -30.00
CA PHE A 742 20.81 2.95 -31.07
C PHE A 742 20.77 2.34 -32.48
N GLY A 743 20.40 1.07 -32.62
CA GLY A 743 20.21 0.39 -33.87
C GLY A 743 18.78 0.51 -34.42
N PRO A 744 18.54 -0.07 -35.61
CA PRO A 744 17.21 -0.12 -36.20
C PRO A 744 16.25 -0.90 -35.30
N LYS A 745 14.98 -0.50 -35.34
CA LYS A 745 13.87 -1.12 -34.61
C LYS A 745 12.70 -1.35 -35.57
N CYS A 746 11.87 -2.32 -35.26
CA CYS A 746 10.52 -2.43 -35.80
C CYS A 746 9.55 -2.85 -34.71
N MET A 747 8.27 -2.67 -34.96
CA MET A 747 7.21 -3.07 -34.02
C MET A 747 6.23 -4.00 -34.74
N LEU A 748 5.90 -5.13 -34.10
CA LEU A 748 4.85 -6.04 -34.56
C LEU A 748 3.53 -5.62 -33.92
N ILE A 749 2.48 -5.48 -34.73
CA ILE A 749 1.15 -5.03 -34.33
C ILE A 749 0.07 -5.96 -34.90
N ASN A 750 -1.07 -6.07 -34.20
CA ASN A 750 -2.24 -6.77 -34.73
C ASN A 750 -3.57 -6.14 -34.27
N GLY A 751 -4.69 -6.63 -34.82
CA GLY A 751 -6.03 -6.12 -34.55
C GLY A 751 -6.55 -6.35 -33.13
N LEU A 752 -5.81 -7.08 -32.31
CA LEU A 752 -6.12 -7.31 -30.90
C LEU A 752 -5.29 -6.44 -29.93
N ALA A 753 -4.37 -5.63 -30.48
CA ALA A 753 -3.73 -4.56 -29.73
C ALA A 753 -4.68 -3.36 -29.68
N GLY A 754 -5.00 -2.87 -28.48
CA GLY A 754 -5.99 -1.81 -28.31
C GLY A 754 -5.67 -0.86 -27.16
N SER A 755 -6.35 0.29 -27.14
CA SER A 755 -6.18 1.32 -26.11
C SER A 755 -4.73 1.83 -26.03
N GLY A 756 -4.02 1.64 -24.93
CA GLY A 756 -2.58 1.88 -24.86
C GLY A 756 -1.78 1.10 -25.92
N GLY A 757 -2.28 -0.07 -26.36
CA GLY A 757 -1.77 -0.83 -27.49
C GLY A 757 -2.09 -0.24 -28.87
N ASP A 758 -3.06 0.67 -28.99
CA ASP A 758 -3.21 1.56 -30.15
C ASP A 758 -2.24 2.73 -30.07
N MET A 759 -2.09 3.30 -28.87
CA MET A 759 -1.26 4.48 -28.66
C MET A 759 0.23 4.18 -28.81
N PHE A 760 0.68 3.01 -28.41
CA PHE A 760 2.10 2.65 -28.46
C PHE A 760 2.65 2.65 -29.90
N PRO A 761 2.04 1.96 -30.88
CA PRO A 761 2.49 2.03 -32.27
C PRO A 761 2.28 3.41 -32.91
N TRP A 762 1.24 4.15 -32.50
CA TRP A 762 1.03 5.53 -32.94
C TRP A 762 2.21 6.42 -32.53
N LEU A 763 2.61 6.39 -31.25
CA LEU A 763 3.76 7.13 -30.72
C LEU A 763 5.08 6.64 -31.32
N PHE A 764 5.24 5.31 -31.51
CA PHE A 764 6.44 4.72 -32.14
C PHE A 764 6.67 5.28 -33.54
N ARG A 765 5.60 5.38 -34.35
CA ARG A 765 5.63 6.01 -35.67
C ARG A 765 5.93 7.49 -35.57
N ARG A 766 5.32 8.23 -34.66
CA ARG A 766 5.57 9.66 -34.45
C ARG A 766 7.01 9.98 -34.06
N ALA A 767 7.65 9.10 -33.35
CA ALA A 767 9.05 9.21 -32.97
C ALA A 767 10.03 8.70 -34.06
N ASP A 768 9.52 8.29 -35.22
CA ASP A 768 10.30 7.74 -36.35
C ASP A 768 11.26 6.61 -35.93
N LEU A 769 10.79 5.72 -35.03
CA LEU A 769 11.64 4.66 -34.48
C LEU A 769 11.83 3.47 -35.42
N GLY A 770 10.96 3.29 -36.41
CA GLY A 770 11.03 2.23 -37.40
C GLY A 770 9.66 1.82 -37.94
N PRO A 771 9.62 0.80 -38.82
CA PRO A 771 8.39 0.33 -39.45
C PRO A 771 7.50 -0.45 -38.48
N LEU A 772 6.18 -0.29 -38.66
CA LEU A 772 5.13 -1.12 -38.04
C LEU A 772 4.82 -2.28 -39.01
N ILE A 773 4.78 -3.50 -38.48
CA ILE A 773 4.61 -4.74 -39.28
C ILE A 773 3.46 -5.54 -38.69
N GLY A 774 2.54 -6.00 -39.53
CA GLY A 774 1.45 -6.86 -39.10
C GLY A 774 0.10 -6.44 -39.65
N THR A 775 -0.92 -6.31 -38.80
CA THR A 775 -2.24 -5.85 -39.21
C THR A 775 -2.64 -4.62 -38.35
N ARG A 776 -3.59 -3.85 -38.85
CA ARG A 776 -4.12 -2.64 -38.20
C ARG A 776 -4.57 -2.95 -36.77
N THR A 777 -4.27 -2.07 -35.83
CA THR A 777 -4.69 -2.17 -34.43
C THR A 777 -6.21 -1.90 -34.25
N TRP A 778 -6.74 -2.15 -33.07
CA TRP A 778 -8.16 -2.11 -32.77
C TRP A 778 -8.80 -0.75 -33.06
N GLY A 779 -8.23 0.33 -32.58
CA GLY A 779 -8.74 1.68 -32.79
C GLY A 779 -9.68 2.19 -31.71
N GLY A 780 -9.59 1.68 -30.51
CA GLY A 780 -10.33 2.20 -29.34
C GLY A 780 -9.38 2.91 -28.38
N LEU A 781 -9.19 4.21 -28.53
CA LEU A 781 -8.21 4.98 -27.77
C LEU A 781 -8.78 6.08 -26.89
N VAL A 782 -10.08 6.35 -26.91
CA VAL A 782 -10.70 7.28 -25.97
C VAL A 782 -10.50 6.78 -24.53
N GLY A 783 -10.24 7.69 -23.62
CA GLY A 783 -10.02 7.33 -22.22
C GLY A 783 -11.30 7.32 -21.40
N ILE A 784 -11.32 6.51 -20.37
CA ILE A 784 -12.45 6.35 -19.45
C ILE A 784 -12.11 6.86 -18.06
N THR A 785 -13.10 7.36 -17.35
CA THR A 785 -13.07 7.59 -15.91
C THR A 785 -14.11 6.75 -15.20
N GLY A 786 -13.86 6.41 -13.94
CA GLY A 786 -14.84 5.74 -13.11
C GLY A 786 -16.08 6.59 -12.91
N GLY A 787 -17.20 5.94 -12.66
CA GLY A 787 -18.48 6.57 -12.35
C GLY A 787 -19.21 5.83 -11.23
N PRO A 788 -20.32 6.36 -10.73
CA PRO A 788 -21.12 5.71 -9.71
C PRO A 788 -21.67 4.38 -10.23
N ALA A 789 -21.91 3.45 -9.31
CA ALA A 789 -22.62 2.22 -9.62
C ALA A 789 -24.10 2.52 -9.93
N LEU A 790 -24.67 1.69 -10.81
CA LEU A 790 -26.11 1.65 -11.01
C LEU A 790 -26.79 1.02 -9.79
N LEU A 791 -28.13 1.13 -9.74
CA LEU A 791 -28.90 0.70 -8.57
C LEU A 791 -28.65 -0.73 -8.07
N ASP A 792 -28.22 -1.62 -8.95
CA ASP A 792 -27.96 -3.04 -8.65
C ASP A 792 -26.46 -3.39 -8.51
N GLY A 793 -25.61 -2.38 -8.41
CA GLY A 793 -24.17 -2.53 -8.34
C GLY A 793 -23.44 -2.69 -9.68
N ALA A 794 -24.18 -2.76 -10.81
CA ALA A 794 -23.56 -2.67 -12.14
C ALA A 794 -22.96 -1.27 -12.37
N ALA A 795 -22.10 -1.15 -13.37
CA ALA A 795 -21.54 0.14 -13.75
C ALA A 795 -21.54 0.32 -15.27
N VAL A 796 -21.39 1.55 -15.71
CA VAL A 796 -21.11 1.88 -17.12
C VAL A 796 -19.76 2.57 -17.21
N ALA A 797 -18.94 2.13 -18.15
CA ALA A 797 -17.71 2.82 -18.51
C ALA A 797 -18.02 3.85 -19.60
N VAL A 798 -17.79 5.11 -19.29
CA VAL A 798 -18.05 6.22 -20.21
C VAL A 798 -16.74 6.78 -20.73
N PRO A 799 -16.55 6.91 -22.05
CA PRO A 799 -15.46 7.69 -22.62
C PRO A 799 -15.58 9.17 -22.26
N THR A 800 -14.66 9.68 -21.44
CA THR A 800 -14.70 11.03 -20.90
C THR A 800 -13.64 11.97 -21.45
N PHE A 801 -12.64 11.43 -22.16
CA PHE A 801 -11.62 12.22 -22.84
C PHE A 801 -11.12 11.52 -24.10
N GLY A 802 -10.81 12.30 -25.12
CA GLY A 802 -10.26 11.81 -26.38
C GLY A 802 -8.95 12.47 -26.72
N ILE A 803 -8.16 11.85 -27.62
CA ILE A 803 -6.88 12.36 -28.08
C ILE A 803 -7.02 13.00 -29.48
N TYR A 804 -6.37 14.12 -29.67
CA TYR A 804 -6.28 14.78 -30.96
C TYR A 804 -4.87 15.25 -31.30
N GLU A 805 -4.61 15.42 -32.58
CA GLU A 805 -3.33 15.82 -33.15
C GLU A 805 -3.09 17.33 -33.03
N ALA A 806 -1.85 17.75 -33.17
CA ALA A 806 -1.46 19.15 -33.13
C ALA A 806 -2.15 20.03 -34.21
N ASP A 807 -2.67 19.43 -35.28
CA ASP A 807 -3.43 20.09 -36.34
C ASP A 807 -4.94 20.17 -36.06
N GLY A 808 -5.39 19.65 -34.93
CA GLY A 808 -6.77 19.66 -34.46
C GLY A 808 -7.63 18.50 -34.99
N THR A 809 -7.05 17.47 -35.59
CA THR A 809 -7.76 16.25 -35.99
C THR A 809 -7.76 15.19 -34.90
N TRP A 810 -8.87 14.44 -34.77
CA TRP A 810 -8.94 13.31 -33.85
C TRP A 810 -7.97 12.23 -34.26
N ALA A 811 -7.27 11.64 -33.29
CA ALA A 811 -6.26 10.62 -33.53
C ALA A 811 -6.79 9.22 -33.16
N VAL A 812 -6.50 8.24 -33.99
CA VAL A 812 -6.61 6.79 -33.75
C VAL A 812 -8.03 6.25 -33.51
N GLU A 813 -8.84 6.93 -32.69
CA GLU A 813 -10.20 6.46 -32.35
C GLU A 813 -11.03 6.15 -33.60
N GLY A 814 -11.69 4.99 -33.63
CA GLY A 814 -12.52 4.51 -34.73
C GLY A 814 -11.76 3.96 -35.93
N HIS A 815 -10.40 4.07 -35.98
CA HIS A 815 -9.66 3.60 -37.16
C HIS A 815 -8.33 2.90 -36.88
N GLY A 816 -7.79 2.97 -35.67
CA GLY A 816 -6.55 2.30 -35.30
C GLY A 816 -5.33 2.78 -36.04
N VAL A 817 -4.22 2.05 -35.86
CA VAL A 817 -2.92 2.33 -36.49
C VAL A 817 -2.62 1.26 -37.56
N ALA A 818 -2.58 1.67 -38.81
CA ALA A 818 -2.26 0.75 -39.92
C ALA A 818 -0.75 0.39 -39.89
N PRO A 819 -0.35 -0.85 -40.28
CA PRO A 819 1.04 -1.20 -40.42
C PRO A 819 1.66 -0.52 -41.65
N ASP A 820 2.98 -0.38 -41.66
CA ASP A 820 3.77 0.03 -42.85
C ASP A 820 4.05 -1.17 -43.78
N ILE A 821 4.13 -2.36 -43.18
CA ILE A 821 4.28 -3.64 -43.90
C ILE A 821 3.11 -4.54 -43.45
N GLU A 822 2.10 -4.69 -44.29
CA GLU A 822 0.97 -5.54 -43.98
C GLU A 822 1.32 -7.01 -44.09
N VAL A 823 1.12 -7.76 -43.00
CA VAL A 823 1.31 -9.21 -42.95
C VAL A 823 0.13 -9.78 -42.17
N ILE A 824 -0.72 -10.53 -42.83
CA ILE A 824 -1.90 -11.14 -42.22
C ILE A 824 -1.48 -12.25 -41.26
N ASP A 825 -2.08 -12.28 -40.08
CA ASP A 825 -1.93 -13.31 -39.07
C ASP A 825 -2.69 -14.57 -39.55
N ASP A 826 -1.99 -15.60 -39.94
CA ASP A 826 -2.58 -16.86 -40.40
C ASP A 826 -2.61 -17.87 -39.25
N PRO A 827 -3.79 -18.17 -38.66
CA PRO A 827 -3.90 -19.09 -37.56
C PRO A 827 -3.43 -20.52 -37.90
N VAL A 828 -3.54 -20.93 -39.14
CA VAL A 828 -3.09 -22.27 -39.57
C VAL A 828 -1.56 -22.32 -39.62
N ALA A 829 -0.92 -21.24 -40.14
CA ALA A 829 0.54 -21.13 -40.14
C ALA A 829 1.07 -21.09 -38.66
N LEU A 830 0.46 -20.29 -37.82
CA LEU A 830 0.80 -20.21 -36.39
C LEU A 830 0.68 -21.56 -35.68
N TRP A 831 -0.43 -22.28 -35.91
CA TRP A 831 -0.61 -23.66 -35.40
C TRP A 831 0.49 -24.61 -35.80
N ASN A 832 0.99 -24.45 -37.04
CA ASN A 832 2.11 -25.24 -37.59
C ASN A 832 3.49 -24.69 -37.18
N GLY A 833 3.55 -23.70 -36.26
CA GLY A 833 4.79 -23.12 -35.74
C GLY A 833 5.44 -22.04 -36.63
N GLN A 834 4.73 -21.57 -37.66
CA GLN A 834 5.17 -20.51 -38.56
C GLN A 834 4.52 -19.18 -38.18
N ASP A 835 5.29 -18.26 -37.66
CA ASP A 835 4.84 -16.89 -37.35
C ASP A 835 5.31 -15.96 -38.49
N LEU A 836 4.42 -15.72 -39.45
CA LEU A 836 4.73 -14.93 -40.64
C LEU A 836 5.04 -13.46 -40.30
N GLN A 837 4.41 -12.90 -39.28
CA GLN A 837 4.66 -11.52 -38.84
C GLN A 837 6.03 -11.42 -38.15
N LEU A 838 6.40 -12.35 -37.31
CA LEU A 838 7.73 -12.41 -36.69
C LEU A 838 8.83 -12.62 -37.74
N GLU A 839 8.59 -13.50 -38.72
CA GLU A 839 9.52 -13.72 -39.83
C GLU A 839 9.72 -12.43 -40.66
N ALA A 840 8.65 -11.67 -40.90
CA ALA A 840 8.74 -10.39 -41.60
C ALA A 840 9.54 -9.36 -40.78
N GLY A 841 9.37 -9.32 -39.45
CA GLY A 841 10.17 -8.49 -38.54
C GLY A 841 11.66 -8.85 -38.59
N ILE A 842 11.98 -10.14 -38.52
CA ILE A 842 13.36 -10.64 -38.66
C ILE A 842 13.97 -10.18 -40.01
N ASN A 843 13.25 -10.38 -41.11
CA ASN A 843 13.72 -10.00 -42.43
C ASN A 843 13.96 -8.50 -42.57
N ALA A 844 13.02 -7.67 -42.05
CA ALA A 844 13.13 -6.22 -42.04
C ALA A 844 14.34 -5.73 -41.24
N MET A 845 14.58 -6.29 -40.07
CA MET A 845 15.73 -5.90 -39.23
C MET A 845 17.06 -6.37 -39.86
N MET A 846 17.13 -7.55 -40.41
CA MET A 846 18.33 -8.02 -41.12
C MET A 846 18.62 -7.22 -42.38
N GLU A 847 17.61 -6.75 -43.07
CA GLU A 847 17.78 -5.84 -44.22
C GLU A 847 18.25 -4.46 -43.73
N ALA A 848 17.66 -3.90 -42.69
CA ALA A 848 18.10 -2.63 -42.12
C ALA A 848 19.56 -2.67 -41.66
N LEU A 849 20.00 -3.75 -41.01
CA LEU A 849 21.40 -3.95 -40.64
C LEU A 849 22.36 -4.07 -41.80
N ARG A 850 21.92 -4.67 -42.92
CA ARG A 850 22.74 -4.72 -44.15
C ARG A 850 22.91 -3.33 -44.77
N ASN A 851 21.84 -2.52 -44.77
CA ASN A 851 21.83 -1.20 -45.39
C ASN A 851 22.51 -0.13 -44.56
N ASN A 852 22.34 -0.22 -43.20
CA ASN A 852 22.88 0.76 -42.27
C ASN A 852 23.36 0.06 -40.96
N PRO A 853 24.52 -0.61 -41.00
CA PRO A 853 25.05 -1.27 -39.81
C PRO A 853 25.42 -0.25 -38.71
N PRO A 854 25.10 -0.52 -37.44
CA PRO A 854 25.50 0.33 -36.32
C PRO A 854 27.02 0.55 -36.30
N ARG A 855 27.46 1.79 -36.20
CA ARG A 855 28.89 2.16 -36.17
C ARG A 855 29.15 3.14 -35.04
N ASN A 856 30.22 2.94 -34.28
CA ASN A 856 30.77 3.97 -33.43
C ASN A 856 31.56 4.98 -34.28
N PRO A 857 31.55 6.27 -33.92
CA PRO A 857 32.41 7.25 -34.55
C PRO A 857 33.89 6.87 -34.32
N PRO A 858 34.77 7.26 -35.23
CA PRO A 858 36.21 7.02 -35.03
C PRO A 858 36.67 7.81 -33.78
N ARG A 859 37.56 7.19 -32.99
CA ARG A 859 38.18 7.92 -31.88
C ARG A 859 38.94 9.15 -32.40
N PRO A 860 38.88 10.29 -31.68
CA PRO A 860 39.69 11.46 -32.00
C PRO A 860 41.18 11.14 -31.85
N ILE A 861 42.02 11.92 -32.54
CA ILE A 861 43.47 11.84 -32.38
C ILE A 861 43.83 12.21 -30.94
N ALA A 862 44.73 11.45 -30.30
CA ALA A 862 45.14 11.75 -28.96
C ALA A 862 45.75 13.16 -28.85
N PRO A 863 45.37 13.97 -27.85
CA PRO A 863 45.88 15.32 -27.70
C PRO A 863 47.36 15.30 -27.34
N ASP A 864 48.14 16.16 -27.99
CA ASP A 864 49.52 16.41 -27.62
C ASP A 864 49.58 17.56 -26.59
N ARG A 865 49.83 17.22 -25.33
CA ARG A 865 49.99 18.17 -24.24
C ARG A 865 51.39 18.19 -23.68
N SER A 866 52.38 17.83 -24.51
CA SER A 866 53.82 17.78 -24.13
C SER A 866 54.45 19.17 -24.01
N GLY A 867 53.80 20.23 -24.45
CA GLY A 867 54.31 21.64 -24.40
C GLY A 867 53.76 22.49 -23.27
N SER A 868 53.92 23.76 -23.31
CA SER A 868 53.58 24.77 -22.29
C SER A 868 52.07 25.15 -22.22
N GLY A 869 51.18 24.23 -22.55
CA GLY A 869 49.71 24.43 -22.49
C GLY A 869 48.95 23.72 -23.58
N ALA A 870 47.65 23.61 -23.43
CA ALA A 870 46.80 23.04 -24.48
C ALA A 870 46.83 23.94 -25.71
N ALA A 871 47.02 23.34 -26.90
CA ALA A 871 46.88 24.07 -28.15
C ALA A 871 45.47 24.66 -28.30
N PRO A 872 45.27 25.82 -28.91
CA PRO A 872 43.94 26.38 -29.16
C PRO A 872 43.03 25.49 -29.99
N GLU A 873 43.59 24.51 -30.68
CA GLU A 873 42.92 23.57 -31.56
C GLU A 873 42.31 22.36 -30.81
N ASP A 874 42.61 22.19 -29.51
CA ASP A 874 42.02 21.18 -28.61
C ASP A 874 40.71 21.65 -27.95
N GLN A 875 40.15 22.83 -28.29
CA GLN A 875 38.93 23.40 -27.76
C GLN A 875 37.72 23.08 -28.59
#